data_fecbefccfd4739e29a6ee078890212f5
#
_entry.id   fecbefccfd4739e29a6ee078890212f5
#
_cell.length_a   1.000
_cell.length_b   1.000
_cell.length_c   1.000
_cell.angle_alpha   90.00
_cell.angle_beta   90.00
_cell.angle_gamma   90.00
#
_symmetry.space_group_name_H-M   'P 1'
#
loop_
_entity.id
_entity.type
_entity.pdbx_description
1 polymer ?
#
loop_
_entity_poly.entity_id
_entity_poly.type
_entity_poly.pdbx_seq_one_letter_code
_entity_poly.pdbx_strand_id
1 'polypeptide(L)'
;MDRQMNKKGWLRIIVPAVVILALVGAVVLLVLSGSGKEKLTDRYSTAPELTGQVSPNAEKALLTTGDLSLYLEDNMVVRVESRDGTVWSTNGNSHDGKQTQGQFIVSYYTSNAAYSYMDSQADSVDKQQAQAFVQDDILYVQYRVGNYGKTVDAVPSCLTDERFQEMFLSKLPEEEAALMESYYKFYEDEGTWRIRAKGRNNFEKILVFMDMVGYTEEDLVQDNAAAGITVDISSKPWFTIVLAYELTDDGLRVSMPVERIEFNGDFPLYEVDLLPNFGKLDQSEDGYVLLPDGSGALMQYTTDYQSRMEYTMPIYGLDWSVASDTLSTGQFQYEYASLPLYGVKDGQDAYLAVVESGQTKATINFHQAGPYFARNAAYLTFRMVNKDSVYLSGSDNSSKVVVFESSLAEETCSVHYQFLADNSGYVEMAAHYRQYLQEQGILKDLENSDVSLLLETVCGVWSKKNFLGVSYEGVTAATTFQQNQLLAQDLLGSGVAHLDLKPIGWFNDGVYHDYAGNIKLNQVLGGKSAWNDLVKYAQSAGVGLYPDVDFQRIPDAAWGFLPTLDAAFRLDSNEAKFSILSRALLLEKEDFGLTPSNLYLLSPANYADTVAAFLKDYAPIAAGGLSMRSAWAYSDFNDRNMISRPEMVELLTAELKKLAEGQDLMIQNGAQYCFPYTQKMSSVSSDCSHYRVADLPVPFLQMVLHGSMKLYTSPMNLSSDTETAVLRAIEYGMLPNFQVTYEESSILKNSEYSDNYASGYESWREDILSAYQQINESLNGLIGVAITDHAQVAQQVYATTYASGDVVYVNYGTQDVTVNGITVPARGFMRVGGDGK
;
A
#
# COMPACT_ATOMS: atom_id res chain seq x y z
N MET A 1 62.61 -47.34 -1.83
CA MET A 1 61.81 -47.30 -0.60
C MET A 1 60.38 -46.93 -1.04
N ASP A 2 59.60 -47.94 -1.46
CA ASP A 2 58.28 -47.87 -1.96
C ASP A 2 57.27 -47.71 -0.80
N ARG A 3 56.60 -46.62 -0.72
CA ARG A 3 55.44 -46.50 0.12
C ARG A 3 54.19 -46.86 -0.67
N GLN A 4 53.69 -48.05 -0.51
CA GLN A 4 52.32 -48.43 -0.89
C GLN A 4 51.31 -47.57 -0.11
N MET A 5 50.74 -46.66 -0.78
CA MET A 5 49.58 -45.92 -0.25
C MET A 5 48.34 -46.83 -0.24
N ASN A 6 47.79 -47.04 0.96
CA ASN A 6 46.73 -48.00 1.27
C ASN A 6 45.43 -47.57 0.54
N LYS A 7 44.85 -48.47 -0.26
CA LYS A 7 43.58 -48.25 -1.02
C LYS A 7 42.41 -47.72 -0.19
N LYS A 8 42.39 -47.94 1.13
CA LYS A 8 41.40 -47.38 2.05
C LYS A 8 41.57 -45.86 2.31
N GLY A 9 42.76 -45.30 2.14
CA GLY A 9 42.99 -43.86 2.27
C GLY A 9 42.47 -43.06 1.07
N TRP A 10 42.57 -43.65 -0.13
CA TRP A 10 42.06 -43.02 -1.36
C TRP A 10 40.53 -42.97 -1.40
N LEU A 11 39.83 -44.01 -0.94
CA LEU A 11 38.36 -44.01 -0.83
C LEU A 11 37.83 -42.96 0.12
N ARG A 12 38.56 -42.61 1.20
CA ARG A 12 38.11 -41.58 2.17
C ARG A 12 38.25 -40.15 1.66
N ILE A 13 39.07 -39.95 0.61
CA ILE A 13 39.26 -38.62 -0.01
C ILE A 13 38.41 -38.49 -1.29
N ILE A 14 38.32 -39.55 -2.09
CA ILE A 14 37.60 -39.51 -3.37
C ILE A 14 36.10 -39.50 -3.16
N VAL A 15 35.55 -40.23 -2.20
CA VAL A 15 34.09 -40.27 -1.97
C VAL A 15 33.52 -38.89 -1.55
N PRO A 16 34.13 -38.18 -0.58
CA PRO A 16 33.69 -36.80 -0.28
C PRO A 16 33.88 -35.83 -1.45
N ALA A 17 34.99 -35.96 -2.19
CA ALA A 17 35.25 -35.08 -3.35
C ALA A 17 34.25 -35.31 -4.48
N VAL A 18 33.85 -36.56 -4.75
CA VAL A 18 32.79 -36.87 -5.74
C VAL A 18 31.41 -36.44 -5.28
N VAL A 19 31.14 -36.55 -3.98
CA VAL A 19 29.85 -36.05 -3.40
C VAL A 19 29.81 -34.54 -3.46
N ILE A 20 30.89 -33.85 -3.16
CA ILE A 20 30.98 -32.38 -3.27
C ILE A 20 30.85 -31.95 -4.75
N LEU A 21 31.52 -32.63 -5.67
CA LEU A 21 31.40 -32.36 -7.11
C LEU A 21 29.99 -32.66 -7.66
N ALA A 22 29.34 -33.69 -7.16
CA ALA A 22 27.94 -33.99 -7.52
C ALA A 22 26.94 -32.96 -6.93
N LEU A 23 27.19 -32.50 -5.70
CA LEU A 23 26.40 -31.42 -5.08
C LEU A 23 26.63 -30.08 -5.79
N VAL A 24 27.89 -29.74 -6.11
CA VAL A 24 28.20 -28.53 -6.91
C VAL A 24 27.59 -28.63 -8.31
N GLY A 25 27.64 -29.79 -8.95
CA GLY A 25 27.01 -30.04 -10.25
C GLY A 25 25.49 -29.96 -10.18
N ALA A 26 24.89 -30.44 -9.11
CA ALA A 26 23.43 -30.31 -8.87
C ALA A 26 23.03 -28.86 -8.58
N VAL A 27 23.84 -28.13 -7.82
CA VAL A 27 23.64 -26.69 -7.56
C VAL A 27 23.81 -25.87 -8.85
N VAL A 28 24.81 -26.17 -9.64
CA VAL A 28 25.03 -25.51 -10.95
C VAL A 28 23.92 -25.85 -11.93
N LEU A 29 23.41 -27.08 -11.95
CA LEU A 29 22.24 -27.46 -12.75
C LEU A 29 20.94 -26.79 -12.24
N LEU A 30 20.77 -26.66 -10.93
CA LEU A 30 19.67 -25.92 -10.32
C LEU A 30 19.76 -24.40 -10.63
N VAL A 31 20.96 -23.82 -10.59
CA VAL A 31 21.19 -22.43 -10.96
C VAL A 31 21.01 -22.17 -12.46
N LEU A 32 21.43 -23.14 -13.31
CA LEU A 32 21.26 -23.03 -14.77
C LEU A 32 19.82 -23.34 -15.23
N SER A 33 19.05 -24.11 -14.47
CA SER A 33 17.63 -24.39 -14.77
C SER A 33 16.66 -23.39 -14.14
N GLY A 34 17.13 -22.48 -13.28
CA GLY A 34 16.29 -21.57 -12.50
C GLY A 34 16.29 -20.10 -12.93
N SER A 35 16.83 -19.73 -14.10
CA SER A 35 16.98 -18.32 -14.44
C SER A 35 16.02 -17.79 -15.52
N GLY A 36 14.94 -18.49 -15.81
CA GLY A 36 13.91 -17.98 -16.70
C GLY A 36 12.64 -17.75 -15.91
N LYS A 37 12.43 -16.57 -15.30
CA LYS A 37 11.08 -16.20 -14.88
C LYS A 37 10.16 -16.34 -16.07
N GLU A 38 9.03 -17.00 -15.88
CA GLU A 38 8.02 -17.13 -16.91
C GLU A 38 7.65 -15.72 -17.39
N LYS A 39 7.72 -15.53 -18.71
CA LYS A 39 7.32 -14.28 -19.32
C LYS A 39 5.81 -14.12 -19.16
N LEU A 40 5.35 -12.91 -18.87
CA LEU A 40 3.93 -12.61 -18.90
C LEU A 40 3.35 -13.04 -20.26
N THR A 41 2.29 -13.83 -20.24
CA THR A 41 1.62 -14.35 -21.43
C THR A 41 0.39 -13.51 -21.78
N ASP A 42 -0.08 -13.65 -23.03
CA ASP A 42 -1.36 -13.05 -23.42
C ASP A 42 -2.47 -13.51 -22.48
N ARG A 43 -3.27 -12.56 -22.03
CA ARG A 43 -4.43 -12.82 -21.18
C ARG A 43 -5.70 -12.56 -21.96
N TYR A 44 -6.63 -13.48 -21.86
CA TYR A 44 -7.98 -13.38 -22.41
C TYR A 44 -9.02 -13.51 -21.29
N SER A 45 -10.18 -12.90 -21.51
CA SER A 45 -11.29 -12.95 -20.56
C SER A 45 -11.73 -14.39 -20.30
N THR A 46 -11.97 -14.69 -19.04
CA THR A 46 -12.56 -15.97 -18.58
C THR A 46 -14.05 -15.83 -18.24
N ALA A 47 -14.55 -14.60 -18.25
CA ALA A 47 -15.95 -14.32 -17.94
C ALA A 47 -16.88 -14.58 -19.15
N PRO A 48 -18.16 -14.88 -18.92
CA PRO A 48 -19.16 -14.96 -19.99
C PRO A 48 -19.26 -13.65 -20.78
N GLU A 49 -19.64 -13.76 -22.06
CA GLU A 49 -19.90 -12.57 -22.88
C GLU A 49 -21.00 -11.69 -22.26
N LEU A 50 -20.81 -10.37 -22.38
CA LEU A 50 -21.81 -9.39 -21.94
C LEU A 50 -23.01 -9.41 -22.89
N THR A 51 -24.19 -9.33 -22.31
CA THR A 51 -25.46 -9.28 -23.04
C THR A 51 -26.21 -7.98 -22.69
N GLY A 52 -27.27 -7.65 -23.42
CA GLY A 52 -28.05 -6.42 -23.16
C GLY A 52 -27.34 -5.17 -23.64
N GLN A 53 -26.77 -5.20 -24.85
CA GLN A 53 -26.12 -4.03 -25.45
C GLN A 53 -27.05 -2.81 -25.49
N VAL A 54 -26.53 -1.67 -25.06
CA VAL A 54 -27.22 -0.38 -25.05
C VAL A 54 -26.41 0.66 -25.81
N SER A 55 -27.11 1.69 -26.28
CA SER A 55 -26.46 2.85 -26.90
C SER A 55 -26.49 4.03 -25.95
N PRO A 56 -25.48 4.89 -25.97
CA PRO A 56 -25.46 6.13 -25.20
C PRO A 56 -26.73 6.96 -25.41
N ASN A 57 -27.24 7.54 -24.33
CA ASN A 57 -28.39 8.44 -24.36
C ASN A 57 -28.39 9.34 -23.13
N ALA A 58 -27.97 10.58 -23.29
CA ALA A 58 -27.87 11.56 -22.20
C ALA A 58 -29.25 12.01 -21.64
N GLU A 59 -30.36 11.76 -22.36
CA GLU A 59 -31.69 12.21 -21.95
C GLU A 59 -32.51 11.13 -21.22
N LYS A 60 -32.08 9.89 -21.27
CA LYS A 60 -32.80 8.76 -20.69
C LYS A 60 -31.92 8.03 -19.66
N ALA A 61 -32.39 8.02 -18.40
CA ALA A 61 -31.74 7.23 -17.36
C ALA A 61 -31.72 5.74 -17.75
N LEU A 62 -30.55 5.10 -17.61
CA LEU A 62 -30.37 3.66 -17.79
C LEU A 62 -30.70 2.90 -16.53
N LEU A 63 -30.28 3.42 -15.38
CA LEU A 63 -30.50 2.84 -14.06
C LEU A 63 -31.04 3.92 -13.11
N THR A 64 -31.85 3.50 -12.15
CA THR A 64 -32.40 4.39 -11.10
C THR A 64 -32.48 3.62 -9.80
N THR A 65 -32.03 4.23 -8.70
CA THR A 65 -32.23 3.71 -7.34
C THR A 65 -32.45 4.87 -6.38
N GLY A 66 -33.43 4.74 -5.49
CA GLY A 66 -33.75 5.80 -4.54
C GLY A 66 -33.98 7.16 -5.20
N ASP A 67 -33.13 8.13 -4.88
CA ASP A 67 -33.13 9.46 -5.44
C ASP A 67 -32.10 9.69 -6.55
N LEU A 68 -31.38 8.65 -6.96
CA LEU A 68 -30.31 8.73 -7.94
C LEU A 68 -30.70 8.14 -9.29
N SER A 69 -30.22 8.74 -10.37
CA SER A 69 -30.41 8.29 -11.75
C SER A 69 -29.08 8.30 -12.50
N LEU A 70 -28.77 7.22 -13.20
CA LEU A 70 -27.55 7.06 -13.99
C LEU A 70 -27.85 7.19 -15.48
N TYR A 71 -27.04 7.97 -16.15
CA TYR A 71 -27.10 8.22 -17.60
C TYR A 71 -25.76 7.84 -18.25
N LEU A 72 -25.81 7.38 -19.49
CA LEU A 72 -24.64 7.15 -20.32
C LEU A 72 -24.63 8.16 -21.47
N GLU A 73 -23.62 9.02 -21.52
CA GLU A 73 -23.44 10.03 -22.55
C GLU A 73 -22.67 9.52 -23.77
N ASP A 74 -22.69 10.26 -24.87
CA ASP A 74 -22.13 9.82 -26.17
C ASP A 74 -20.66 9.36 -26.14
N ASN A 75 -19.84 9.92 -25.28
CA ASN A 75 -18.43 9.55 -25.14
C ASN A 75 -18.18 8.46 -24.10
N MET A 76 -19.20 7.63 -23.78
CA MET A 76 -19.15 6.63 -22.71
C MET A 76 -18.93 7.25 -21.33
N VAL A 77 -19.20 8.52 -21.16
CA VAL A 77 -19.19 9.22 -19.88
C VAL A 77 -20.44 8.81 -19.09
N VAL A 78 -20.25 8.44 -17.84
CA VAL A 78 -21.34 8.14 -16.92
C VAL A 78 -21.64 9.38 -16.09
N ARG A 79 -22.90 9.75 -16.04
CA ARG A 79 -23.43 10.86 -15.24
C ARG A 79 -24.47 10.35 -14.27
N VAL A 80 -24.33 10.76 -13.01
CA VAL A 80 -25.32 10.48 -11.96
C VAL A 80 -25.97 11.79 -11.55
N GLU A 81 -27.29 11.79 -11.52
CA GLU A 81 -28.11 12.92 -11.04
C GLU A 81 -28.89 12.50 -9.80
N SER A 82 -28.88 13.34 -8.80
CA SER A 82 -29.79 13.23 -7.66
C SER A 82 -31.10 14.00 -7.92
N ARG A 83 -32.13 13.67 -7.17
CA ARG A 83 -33.44 14.32 -7.30
C ARG A 83 -33.44 15.84 -7.00
N ASP A 84 -32.49 16.29 -6.17
CA ASP A 84 -32.29 17.71 -5.84
C ASP A 84 -31.60 18.49 -6.98
N GLY A 85 -31.09 17.80 -7.98
CA GLY A 85 -30.41 18.35 -9.16
C GLY A 85 -28.90 18.39 -9.08
N THR A 86 -28.29 17.77 -8.05
CA THR A 86 -26.83 17.60 -8.00
C THR A 86 -26.39 16.62 -9.07
N VAL A 87 -25.31 16.97 -9.78
CA VAL A 87 -24.78 16.20 -10.91
C VAL A 87 -23.31 15.81 -10.66
N TRP A 88 -23.05 14.52 -10.70
CA TRP A 88 -21.71 13.93 -10.69
C TRP A 88 -21.40 13.31 -12.04
N SER A 89 -20.20 13.55 -12.54
CA SER A 89 -19.75 13.02 -13.84
C SER A 89 -18.44 12.28 -13.71
N THR A 90 -18.30 11.18 -14.42
CA THR A 90 -17.02 10.44 -14.52
C THR A 90 -15.97 11.18 -15.35
N ASN A 91 -16.35 12.27 -16.01
CA ASN A 91 -15.45 13.13 -16.77
C ASN A 91 -15.79 14.60 -16.61
N GLY A 92 -15.78 15.09 -15.36
CA GLY A 92 -16.05 16.49 -15.07
C GLY A 92 -15.01 17.44 -15.68
N ASN A 93 -15.43 18.43 -16.46
CA ASN A 93 -14.64 19.58 -16.95
C ASN A 93 -13.28 19.30 -17.59
N SER A 94 -13.21 18.40 -18.55
CA SER A 94 -11.97 18.09 -19.28
C SER A 94 -11.74 18.96 -20.54
N HIS A 95 -12.34 20.13 -20.65
CA HIS A 95 -12.51 20.87 -21.91
C HIS A 95 -11.30 21.68 -22.40
N ASP A 96 -10.20 21.75 -21.69
CA ASP A 96 -9.08 22.62 -22.06
C ASP A 96 -7.98 21.95 -22.90
N GLY A 97 -8.13 20.67 -23.26
CA GLY A 97 -7.19 19.92 -24.11
C GLY A 97 -5.86 19.57 -23.47
N LYS A 98 -5.68 19.81 -22.17
CA LYS A 98 -4.45 19.49 -21.43
C LYS A 98 -4.58 18.23 -20.57
N GLN A 99 -5.77 17.76 -20.32
CA GLN A 99 -6.06 16.56 -19.54
C GLN A 99 -6.71 15.48 -20.40
N THR A 100 -6.57 14.23 -19.95
CA THR A 100 -7.29 13.11 -20.55
C THR A 100 -8.80 13.35 -20.49
N GLN A 101 -9.52 12.90 -21.51
CA GLN A 101 -10.99 12.86 -21.52
C GLN A 101 -11.51 11.43 -21.23
N GLY A 102 -10.59 10.46 -21.03
CA GLY A 102 -10.92 9.08 -20.82
C GLY A 102 -11.44 8.75 -19.43
N GLN A 103 -12.14 7.63 -19.34
CA GLN A 103 -12.60 7.05 -18.08
C GLN A 103 -11.45 6.40 -17.32
N PHE A 104 -10.38 6.06 -18.02
CA PHE A 104 -9.15 5.54 -17.41
C PHE A 104 -7.96 5.77 -18.34
N ILE A 105 -6.76 5.70 -17.74
CA ILE A 105 -5.48 5.64 -18.46
C ILE A 105 -4.86 4.28 -18.18
N VAL A 106 -4.46 3.56 -19.21
CA VAL A 106 -3.65 2.34 -19.12
C VAL A 106 -2.19 2.71 -19.24
N SER A 107 -1.40 2.39 -18.25
CA SER A 107 0.06 2.46 -18.29
C SER A 107 0.66 1.07 -18.50
N TYR A 108 1.65 0.97 -19.37
CA TYR A 108 2.27 -0.29 -19.76
C TYR A 108 3.75 -0.10 -20.11
N TYR A 109 4.45 -1.22 -20.26
CA TYR A 109 5.83 -1.23 -20.72
C TYR A 109 5.95 -1.87 -22.11
N THR A 110 6.78 -1.27 -22.95
CA THR A 110 7.13 -1.84 -24.26
C THR A 110 8.16 -2.96 -24.12
N SER A 111 8.37 -3.73 -25.18
CA SER A 111 9.40 -4.77 -25.23
C SER A 111 10.82 -4.28 -24.90
N ASN A 112 11.09 -3.00 -25.08
CA ASN A 112 12.35 -2.36 -24.69
C ASN A 112 12.33 -1.78 -23.27
N ALA A 113 11.35 -2.17 -22.46
CA ALA A 113 11.13 -1.68 -21.11
C ALA A 113 10.93 -0.15 -21.02
N ALA A 114 10.46 0.49 -22.08
CA ALA A 114 10.07 1.89 -22.06
C ALA A 114 8.63 2.03 -21.56
N TYR A 115 8.43 2.94 -20.60
CA TYR A 115 7.10 3.28 -20.08
C TYR A 115 6.28 4.01 -21.16
N SER A 116 5.02 3.61 -21.30
CA SER A 116 4.07 4.21 -22.22
C SER A 116 2.65 4.16 -21.63
N TYR A 117 1.74 4.92 -22.21
CA TYR A 117 0.33 4.96 -21.76
C TYR A 117 -0.63 5.08 -22.94
N MET A 118 -1.87 4.71 -22.71
CA MET A 118 -3.01 4.87 -23.63
C MET A 118 -4.20 5.41 -22.84
N ASP A 119 -4.97 6.26 -23.50
CA ASP A 119 -6.18 6.90 -22.96
C ASP A 119 -7.43 6.20 -23.50
N SER A 120 -8.39 5.87 -22.65
CA SER A 120 -9.62 5.18 -23.05
C SER A 120 -10.47 5.98 -24.06
N GLN A 121 -10.41 7.32 -24.04
CA GLN A 121 -11.09 8.15 -25.03
C GLN A 121 -10.39 8.06 -26.39
N ALA A 122 -9.12 8.49 -26.44
CA ALA A 122 -8.36 8.60 -27.69
C ALA A 122 -8.07 7.23 -28.32
N ASP A 123 -7.85 6.20 -27.50
CA ASP A 123 -7.41 4.89 -27.96
C ASP A 123 -8.50 3.83 -28.02
N SER A 124 -9.73 4.16 -27.60
CA SER A 124 -10.89 3.27 -27.69
C SER A 124 -12.15 3.97 -28.21
N VAL A 125 -12.67 4.97 -27.50
CA VAL A 125 -13.97 5.62 -27.85
C VAL A 125 -13.88 6.31 -29.21
N ASP A 126 -12.88 7.14 -29.45
CA ASP A 126 -12.70 7.86 -30.73
C ASP A 126 -12.45 6.89 -31.91
N LYS A 127 -11.95 5.70 -31.62
CA LYS A 127 -11.75 4.60 -32.60
C LYS A 127 -13.00 3.73 -32.77
N GLN A 128 -14.10 4.05 -32.07
CA GLN A 128 -15.35 3.26 -32.07
C GLN A 128 -15.16 1.82 -31.60
N GLN A 129 -14.27 1.63 -30.60
CA GLN A 129 -13.91 0.33 -30.02
C GLN A 129 -14.50 0.13 -28.62
N ALA A 130 -15.40 1.03 -28.17
CA ALA A 130 -16.11 0.91 -26.89
C ALA A 130 -17.55 0.45 -27.09
N GLN A 131 -18.04 -0.40 -26.18
CA GLN A 131 -19.41 -0.92 -26.21
C GLN A 131 -20.00 -0.92 -24.80
N ALA A 132 -21.30 -0.62 -24.68
CA ALA A 132 -21.99 -0.59 -23.39
C ALA A 132 -23.07 -1.67 -23.32
N PHE A 133 -23.26 -2.23 -22.14
CA PHE A 133 -24.22 -3.30 -21.84
C PHE A 133 -24.87 -3.03 -20.50
N VAL A 134 -26.16 -3.37 -20.37
CA VAL A 134 -26.85 -3.38 -19.07
C VAL A 134 -27.27 -4.82 -18.78
N GLN A 135 -26.75 -5.36 -17.69
CA GLN A 135 -27.03 -6.70 -17.24
C GLN A 135 -27.12 -6.71 -15.70
N ASP A 136 -28.16 -7.32 -15.14
CA ASP A 136 -28.36 -7.46 -13.70
C ASP A 136 -28.30 -6.10 -12.94
N ASP A 137 -28.92 -5.07 -13.50
CA ASP A 137 -28.92 -3.69 -12.99
C ASP A 137 -27.52 -3.04 -12.85
N ILE A 138 -26.55 -3.52 -13.61
CA ILE A 138 -25.21 -2.97 -13.72
C ILE A 138 -24.95 -2.52 -15.17
N LEU A 139 -24.40 -1.33 -15.33
CA LEU A 139 -23.90 -0.84 -16.60
C LEU A 139 -22.44 -1.28 -16.78
N TYR A 140 -22.18 -2.11 -17.75
CA TYR A 140 -20.84 -2.49 -18.19
C TYR A 140 -20.44 -1.70 -19.42
N VAL A 141 -19.27 -1.08 -19.38
CA VAL A 141 -18.67 -0.48 -20.57
C VAL A 141 -17.36 -1.19 -20.85
N GLN A 142 -17.32 -1.88 -22.00
CA GLN A 142 -16.13 -2.58 -22.48
C GLN A 142 -15.36 -1.65 -23.41
N TYR A 143 -14.10 -1.40 -23.08
CA TYR A 143 -13.17 -0.61 -23.87
C TYR A 143 -12.09 -1.52 -24.44
N ARG A 144 -11.95 -1.51 -25.76
CA ARG A 144 -10.82 -2.12 -26.45
C ARG A 144 -9.83 -1.01 -26.78
N VAL A 145 -8.74 -0.94 -26.03
CA VAL A 145 -7.76 0.15 -26.08
C VAL A 145 -6.54 -0.30 -26.87
N GLY A 146 -6.15 0.49 -27.87
CA GLY A 146 -4.98 0.23 -28.70
C GLY A 146 -5.28 -0.30 -30.09
N ASN A 147 -4.44 -1.18 -30.60
CA ASN A 147 -4.51 -1.68 -31.97
C ASN A 147 -5.06 -3.11 -32.01
N TYR A 148 -6.36 -3.24 -32.19
CA TYR A 148 -7.04 -4.54 -32.33
C TYR A 148 -7.09 -5.07 -33.75
N GLY A 149 -6.71 -4.26 -34.74
CA GLY A 149 -6.73 -4.63 -36.13
C GLY A 149 -5.35 -4.90 -36.71
N LYS A 150 -5.27 -5.84 -37.66
CA LYS A 150 -4.11 -5.95 -38.51
C LYS A 150 -3.91 -4.60 -39.22
N THR A 151 -2.71 -4.08 -39.28
CA THR A 151 -2.36 -2.82 -39.95
C THR A 151 -1.79 -3.11 -41.33
N VAL A 152 -1.45 -2.06 -42.07
CA VAL A 152 -0.77 -2.19 -43.38
C VAL A 152 0.54 -3.00 -43.32
N ASP A 153 1.13 -3.13 -42.12
CA ASP A 153 2.35 -3.94 -41.91
C ASP A 153 2.04 -5.44 -41.91
N ALA A 154 0.79 -5.82 -41.74
CA ALA A 154 0.33 -7.21 -41.80
C ALA A 154 0.09 -7.71 -43.23
N VAL A 155 0.34 -6.88 -44.25
CA VAL A 155 0.28 -7.28 -45.65
C VAL A 155 1.67 -7.20 -46.32
N PRO A 156 1.99 -8.07 -47.27
CA PRO A 156 3.31 -8.08 -47.87
C PRO A 156 3.63 -6.75 -48.56
N SER A 157 4.71 -6.09 -48.11
CA SER A 157 5.17 -4.85 -48.74
C SER A 157 5.84 -5.08 -50.09
N CYS A 158 6.46 -6.26 -50.25
CA CYS A 158 7.17 -6.67 -51.47
C CYS A 158 7.08 -8.19 -51.62
N LEU A 159 6.87 -8.66 -52.84
CA LEU A 159 6.82 -10.08 -53.20
C LEU A 159 7.61 -10.30 -54.47
N THR A 160 8.28 -11.45 -54.61
CA THR A 160 8.84 -11.85 -55.91
C THR A 160 7.70 -12.14 -56.91
N ASP A 161 7.98 -12.04 -58.22
CA ASP A 161 6.98 -12.35 -59.22
C ASP A 161 6.45 -13.78 -59.05
N GLU A 162 7.34 -14.74 -58.81
CA GLU A 162 6.99 -16.16 -58.58
C GLU A 162 6.01 -16.29 -57.41
N ARG A 163 6.31 -15.70 -56.26
CA ARG A 163 5.45 -15.76 -55.07
C ARG A 163 4.11 -15.04 -55.28
N PHE A 164 4.10 -13.91 -55.96
CA PHE A 164 2.88 -13.18 -56.21
C PHE A 164 1.94 -13.98 -57.14
N GLN A 165 2.49 -14.61 -58.16
CA GLN A 165 1.74 -15.49 -59.06
C GLN A 165 1.23 -16.73 -58.36
N GLU A 166 2.09 -17.48 -57.65
CA GLU A 166 1.73 -18.74 -57.02
C GLU A 166 0.79 -18.57 -55.83
N MET A 167 1.02 -17.58 -54.99
CA MET A 167 0.26 -17.45 -53.76
C MET A 167 -1.03 -16.68 -53.92
N PHE A 168 -1.07 -15.68 -54.81
CA PHE A 168 -2.26 -14.83 -54.98
C PHE A 168 -2.95 -15.01 -56.33
N LEU A 169 -2.29 -14.70 -57.46
CA LEU A 169 -2.99 -14.62 -58.74
C LEU A 169 -3.51 -15.98 -59.23
N SER A 170 -2.83 -17.09 -58.89
CA SER A 170 -3.28 -18.43 -59.30
C SER A 170 -4.38 -19.02 -58.37
N LYS A 171 -4.49 -18.51 -57.14
CA LYS A 171 -5.44 -19.05 -56.15
C LYS A 171 -6.67 -18.20 -55.95
N LEU A 172 -6.60 -16.91 -56.20
CA LEU A 172 -7.74 -16.01 -56.11
C LEU A 172 -8.67 -16.15 -57.33
N PRO A 173 -9.99 -15.96 -57.16
CA PRO A 173 -10.91 -15.80 -58.31
C PRO A 173 -10.48 -14.63 -59.20
N GLU A 174 -10.90 -14.66 -60.44
CA GLU A 174 -10.42 -13.73 -61.49
C GLU A 174 -10.61 -12.24 -61.13
N GLU A 175 -11.73 -11.87 -60.53
CA GLU A 175 -12.03 -10.49 -60.10
C GLU A 175 -11.14 -10.05 -58.94
N GLU A 176 -10.96 -10.90 -57.95
CA GLU A 176 -10.12 -10.65 -56.76
C GLU A 176 -8.65 -10.62 -57.15
N ALA A 177 -8.20 -11.51 -58.03
CA ALA A 177 -6.84 -11.53 -58.55
C ALA A 177 -6.50 -10.22 -59.28
N ALA A 178 -7.38 -9.74 -60.16
CA ALA A 178 -7.21 -8.47 -60.86
C ALA A 178 -7.22 -7.28 -59.86
N LEU A 179 -8.02 -7.35 -58.79
CA LEU A 179 -8.04 -6.33 -57.76
C LEU A 179 -6.75 -6.35 -56.95
N MET A 180 -6.27 -7.54 -56.53
CA MET A 180 -4.99 -7.74 -55.84
C MET A 180 -3.83 -7.19 -56.67
N GLU A 181 -3.76 -7.51 -57.94
CA GLU A 181 -2.75 -6.97 -58.85
C GLU A 181 -2.78 -5.43 -58.91
N SER A 182 -3.98 -4.81 -58.89
CA SER A 182 -4.12 -3.35 -58.91
C SER A 182 -3.56 -2.66 -57.67
N TYR A 183 -3.42 -3.37 -56.57
CA TYR A 183 -2.84 -2.87 -55.30
C TYR A 183 -1.32 -2.88 -55.27
N TYR A 184 -0.67 -3.63 -56.20
CA TYR A 184 0.76 -3.74 -56.33
C TYR A 184 1.25 -3.16 -57.65
N LYS A 185 2.55 -2.93 -57.73
CA LYS A 185 3.25 -2.51 -58.97
C LYS A 185 4.43 -3.43 -59.19
N PHE A 186 4.54 -4.00 -60.41
CA PHE A 186 5.67 -4.78 -60.80
C PHE A 186 6.84 -3.87 -61.20
N TYR A 187 8.03 -4.22 -60.74
CA TYR A 187 9.32 -3.61 -61.09
C TYR A 187 10.17 -4.64 -61.86
N GLU A 188 10.21 -4.50 -63.18
CA GLU A 188 10.89 -5.46 -64.06
C GLU A 188 12.38 -5.62 -63.71
N ASP A 189 13.07 -4.54 -63.36
CA ASP A 189 14.51 -4.56 -63.05
C ASP A 189 14.84 -5.39 -61.80
N GLU A 190 13.86 -5.52 -60.88
CA GLU A 190 14.03 -6.21 -59.61
C GLU A 190 13.29 -7.57 -59.56
N GLY A 191 12.41 -7.83 -60.50
CA GLY A 191 11.54 -9.01 -60.51
C GLY A 191 10.57 -9.07 -59.32
N THR A 192 10.14 -7.91 -58.83
CA THR A 192 9.34 -7.81 -57.60
C THR A 192 8.07 -6.99 -57.79
N TRP A 193 7.04 -7.38 -57.01
CA TRP A 193 5.82 -6.62 -56.82
C TRP A 193 5.87 -5.84 -55.52
N ARG A 194 5.67 -4.53 -55.57
CA ARG A 194 5.65 -3.65 -54.37
C ARG A 194 4.30 -3.02 -54.18
N ILE A 195 3.84 -2.92 -52.93
CA ILE A 195 2.54 -2.36 -52.58
C ILE A 195 2.48 -0.86 -52.90
N ARG A 196 1.41 -0.46 -53.60
CA ARG A 196 1.11 0.95 -53.93
C ARG A 196 0.38 1.65 -52.77
N ALA A 197 0.27 2.98 -52.83
CA ALA A 197 -0.58 3.77 -51.93
C ALA A 197 -2.05 3.28 -51.98
N LYS A 198 -2.57 2.89 -53.13
CA LYS A 198 -3.91 2.29 -53.27
C LYS A 198 -4.03 0.99 -52.44
N GLY A 199 -3.03 0.13 -52.46
CA GLY A 199 -3.00 -1.12 -51.67
C GLY A 199 -2.88 -0.82 -50.17
N ARG A 200 -1.98 0.11 -49.81
CA ARG A 200 -1.85 0.54 -48.39
C ARG A 200 -3.16 1.08 -47.82
N ASN A 201 -3.90 1.88 -48.60
CA ASN A 201 -5.19 2.42 -48.16
C ASN A 201 -6.33 1.41 -48.19
N ASN A 202 -6.13 0.22 -48.77
CA ASN A 202 -7.10 -0.86 -48.84
C ASN A 202 -6.51 -2.19 -48.28
N PHE A 203 -5.61 -2.10 -47.36
CA PHE A 203 -4.92 -3.25 -46.80
C PHE A 203 -5.88 -4.30 -46.20
N GLU A 204 -7.01 -3.90 -45.66
CA GLU A 204 -8.05 -4.79 -45.15
C GLU A 204 -8.57 -5.76 -46.22
N LYS A 205 -8.70 -5.30 -47.48
CA LYS A 205 -9.07 -6.20 -48.59
C LYS A 205 -7.95 -7.16 -48.92
N ILE A 206 -6.69 -6.71 -48.82
CA ILE A 206 -5.53 -7.60 -49.01
C ILE A 206 -5.51 -8.67 -47.91
N LEU A 207 -5.83 -8.34 -46.67
CA LEU A 207 -5.95 -9.31 -45.57
C LEU A 207 -7.00 -10.38 -45.88
N VAL A 208 -8.17 -9.97 -46.40
CA VAL A 208 -9.21 -10.93 -46.82
C VAL A 208 -8.66 -11.85 -47.91
N PHE A 209 -7.91 -11.32 -48.90
CA PHE A 209 -7.30 -12.13 -49.93
C PHE A 209 -6.24 -13.08 -49.41
N MET A 210 -5.44 -12.64 -48.43
CA MET A 210 -4.50 -13.50 -47.72
C MET A 210 -5.19 -14.68 -47.07
N ASP A 211 -6.28 -14.43 -46.34
CA ASP A 211 -7.08 -15.47 -45.72
C ASP A 211 -7.68 -16.45 -46.74
N MET A 212 -8.19 -15.94 -47.87
CA MET A 212 -8.74 -16.78 -48.97
C MET A 212 -7.71 -17.73 -49.56
N VAL A 213 -6.44 -17.33 -49.64
CA VAL A 213 -5.37 -18.15 -50.24
C VAL A 213 -4.54 -18.93 -49.19
N GLY A 214 -4.81 -18.75 -47.90
CA GLY A 214 -4.09 -19.40 -46.82
C GLY A 214 -2.67 -18.86 -46.65
N TYR A 215 -2.47 -17.57 -46.89
CA TYR A 215 -1.18 -16.88 -46.70
C TYR A 215 -0.98 -16.59 -45.19
N THR A 216 0.10 -17.10 -44.60
CA THR A 216 0.38 -17.05 -43.19
C THR A 216 1.29 -15.90 -42.78
N GLU A 217 1.43 -15.63 -41.48
CA GLU A 217 2.42 -14.69 -40.94
C GLU A 217 3.86 -15.16 -41.26
N GLU A 218 4.09 -16.47 -41.24
CA GLU A 218 5.39 -17.04 -41.62
C GLU A 218 5.74 -16.75 -43.09
N ASP A 219 4.74 -16.84 -44.00
CA ASP A 219 4.89 -16.42 -45.38
C ASP A 219 5.24 -14.94 -45.48
N LEU A 220 4.55 -14.08 -44.74
CA LEU A 220 4.79 -12.64 -44.70
C LEU A 220 6.23 -12.31 -44.27
N VAL A 221 6.73 -12.96 -43.19
CA VAL A 221 8.11 -12.80 -42.73
C VAL A 221 9.09 -13.24 -43.80
N GLN A 222 8.86 -14.41 -44.39
CA GLN A 222 9.74 -14.98 -45.38
C GLN A 222 9.84 -14.10 -46.65
N ASP A 223 8.71 -13.66 -47.15
CA ASP A 223 8.62 -12.85 -48.36
C ASP A 223 9.22 -11.45 -48.18
N ASN A 224 8.97 -10.81 -47.07
CA ASN A 224 9.56 -9.51 -46.74
C ASN A 224 11.07 -9.62 -46.49
N ALA A 225 11.52 -10.67 -45.82
CA ALA A 225 12.95 -10.93 -45.60
C ALA A 225 13.69 -11.20 -46.93
N ALA A 226 13.08 -11.93 -47.86
CA ALA A 226 13.63 -12.16 -49.20
C ALA A 226 13.81 -10.86 -49.99
N ALA A 227 12.98 -9.86 -49.70
CA ALA A 227 13.06 -8.52 -50.27
C ALA A 227 13.99 -7.55 -49.52
N GLY A 228 14.67 -8.04 -48.48
CA GLY A 228 15.52 -7.21 -47.60
C GLY A 228 14.74 -6.24 -46.73
N ILE A 229 13.43 -6.45 -46.59
CA ILE A 229 12.55 -5.65 -45.75
C ILE A 229 12.42 -6.38 -44.44
N THR A 230 12.91 -5.79 -43.35
CA THR A 230 12.61 -6.25 -41.99
C THR A 230 11.20 -5.80 -41.72
N VAL A 231 10.26 -6.72 -41.69
CA VAL A 231 8.92 -6.44 -41.20
C VAL A 231 9.05 -6.42 -39.71
N ASP A 232 8.73 -5.30 -39.10
CA ASP A 232 8.52 -5.26 -37.69
C ASP A 232 7.15 -5.88 -37.42
N ILE A 233 7.14 -7.22 -37.25
CA ILE A 233 6.00 -7.98 -36.77
C ILE A 233 5.97 -7.86 -35.23
N SER A 234 6.54 -6.80 -34.67
CA SER A 234 6.42 -6.56 -33.25
C SER A 234 4.94 -6.51 -32.94
N SER A 235 4.56 -7.37 -32.01
CA SER A 235 3.22 -7.36 -31.46
C SER A 235 2.90 -5.95 -31.00
N LYS A 236 1.67 -5.48 -31.25
CA LYS A 236 1.28 -4.12 -30.87
C LYS A 236 0.53 -4.16 -29.54
N PRO A 237 0.66 -3.13 -28.71
CA PRO A 237 -0.06 -3.08 -27.45
C PRO A 237 -1.57 -3.00 -27.71
N TRP A 238 -2.31 -3.86 -27.03
CA TRP A 238 -3.76 -3.83 -26.95
C TRP A 238 -4.23 -4.32 -25.58
N PHE A 239 -5.32 -3.74 -25.10
CA PHE A 239 -5.90 -4.01 -23.79
C PHE A 239 -7.43 -4.00 -23.90
N THR A 240 -8.12 -4.98 -23.32
CA THR A 240 -9.55 -4.90 -23.03
C THR A 240 -9.71 -4.62 -21.56
N ILE A 241 -10.35 -3.50 -21.23
CA ILE A 241 -10.74 -3.13 -19.88
C ILE A 241 -12.25 -2.98 -19.84
N VAL A 242 -12.89 -3.60 -18.87
CA VAL A 242 -14.32 -3.43 -18.62
C VAL A 242 -14.50 -2.66 -17.32
N LEU A 243 -15.26 -1.58 -17.35
CA LEU A 243 -15.74 -0.90 -16.16
C LEU A 243 -17.20 -1.26 -15.92
N ALA A 244 -17.52 -1.69 -14.71
CA ALA A 244 -18.86 -1.98 -14.25
C ALA A 244 -19.31 -0.84 -13.32
N TYR A 245 -20.42 -0.21 -13.66
CA TYR A 245 -21.03 0.89 -12.90
C TYR A 245 -22.33 0.40 -12.26
N GLU A 246 -22.33 0.31 -10.95
CA GLU A 246 -23.51 -0.05 -10.14
C GLU A 246 -24.00 1.19 -9.39
N LEU A 247 -25.25 1.53 -9.56
CA LEU A 247 -25.88 2.63 -8.84
C LEU A 247 -26.37 2.09 -7.49
N THR A 248 -25.84 2.64 -6.40
CA THR A 248 -26.22 2.30 -5.03
C THR A 248 -27.20 3.34 -4.47
N ASP A 249 -27.76 3.10 -3.29
CA ASP A 249 -28.70 4.05 -2.65
C ASP A 249 -27.99 5.35 -2.21
N ASP A 250 -26.68 5.29 -2.01
CA ASP A 250 -25.84 6.39 -1.52
C ASP A 250 -24.76 6.86 -2.51
N GLY A 251 -24.75 6.31 -3.75
CA GLY A 251 -23.70 6.73 -4.69
C GLY A 251 -23.49 5.83 -5.91
N LEU A 252 -22.26 5.76 -6.35
CA LEU A 252 -21.83 5.02 -7.53
C LEU A 252 -20.66 4.09 -7.20
N ARG A 253 -20.87 2.79 -7.34
CA ARG A 253 -19.77 1.81 -7.30
C ARG A 253 -19.21 1.59 -8.69
N VAL A 254 -17.91 1.70 -8.83
CA VAL A 254 -17.20 1.46 -10.09
C VAL A 254 -16.19 0.36 -9.89
N SER A 255 -16.34 -0.73 -10.63
CA SER A 255 -15.46 -1.89 -10.53
C SER A 255 -14.76 -2.19 -11.86
N MET A 256 -13.57 -2.72 -11.78
CA MET A 256 -12.80 -3.26 -12.90
C MET A 256 -12.63 -4.77 -12.68
N PRO A 257 -13.57 -5.60 -13.18
CA PRO A 257 -13.54 -7.04 -12.96
C PRO A 257 -12.30 -7.68 -13.60
N VAL A 258 -11.45 -8.28 -12.78
CA VAL A 258 -10.15 -8.82 -13.22
C VAL A 258 -10.30 -9.94 -14.25
N GLU A 259 -11.35 -10.74 -14.15
CA GLU A 259 -11.66 -11.82 -15.07
C GLU A 259 -12.04 -11.37 -16.50
N ARG A 260 -12.29 -10.05 -16.66
CA ARG A 260 -12.61 -9.41 -17.95
C ARG A 260 -11.46 -8.62 -18.54
N ILE A 261 -10.32 -8.56 -17.85
CA ILE A 261 -9.13 -7.87 -18.35
C ILE A 261 -8.44 -8.76 -19.37
N GLU A 262 -8.16 -8.19 -20.54
CA GLU A 262 -7.37 -8.85 -21.59
C GLU A 262 -6.21 -7.94 -22.00
N PHE A 263 -5.07 -8.53 -22.32
CA PHE A 263 -3.91 -7.79 -22.83
C PHE A 263 -2.91 -8.70 -23.53
N ASN A 264 -2.07 -8.09 -24.36
CA ASN A 264 -0.94 -8.73 -24.96
C ASN A 264 0.24 -8.82 -23.96
N GLY A 265 0.69 -10.01 -23.66
CA GLY A 265 1.77 -10.28 -22.69
C GLY A 265 3.13 -9.66 -23.05
N ASP A 266 3.36 -9.28 -24.31
CA ASP A 266 4.56 -8.53 -24.70
C ASP A 266 4.57 -7.08 -24.20
N PHE A 267 3.40 -6.58 -23.75
CA PHE A 267 3.20 -5.23 -23.21
C PHE A 267 2.57 -5.31 -21.81
N PRO A 268 3.37 -5.58 -20.78
CA PRO A 268 2.86 -5.71 -19.43
C PRO A 268 1.95 -4.56 -19.00
N LEU A 269 0.71 -4.87 -18.66
CA LEU A 269 -0.26 -3.94 -18.08
C LEU A 269 0.20 -3.55 -16.68
N TYR A 270 0.80 -2.37 -16.56
CA TYR A 270 1.45 -1.96 -15.33
C TYR A 270 0.49 -1.32 -14.33
N GLU A 271 -0.22 -0.28 -14.76
CA GLU A 271 -1.14 0.48 -13.91
C GLU A 271 -2.37 0.91 -14.70
N VAL A 272 -3.47 1.13 -13.97
CA VAL A 272 -4.70 1.73 -14.49
C VAL A 272 -5.11 2.87 -13.57
N ASP A 273 -5.10 4.10 -14.09
CA ASP A 273 -5.68 5.27 -13.42
C ASP A 273 -7.19 5.24 -13.64
N LEU A 274 -7.96 5.09 -12.57
CA LEU A 274 -9.41 4.95 -12.65
C LEU A 274 -10.08 6.32 -12.46
N LEU A 275 -10.95 6.71 -13.38
CA LEU A 275 -11.76 7.93 -13.36
C LEU A 275 -10.97 9.19 -12.94
N PRO A 276 -9.85 9.53 -13.63
CA PRO A 276 -8.96 10.62 -13.23
C PRO A 276 -9.62 12.01 -13.23
N ASN A 277 -10.82 12.12 -13.77
CA ASN A 277 -11.60 13.35 -13.82
C ASN A 277 -12.98 13.25 -13.14
N PHE A 278 -13.16 12.29 -12.23
CA PHE A 278 -14.43 12.17 -11.52
C PHE A 278 -14.74 13.42 -10.69
N GLY A 279 -15.99 13.84 -10.69
CA GLY A 279 -16.48 14.92 -9.87
C GLY A 279 -17.50 15.83 -10.57
N LYS A 280 -17.59 17.06 -10.10
CA LYS A 280 -18.47 18.10 -10.68
C LYS A 280 -17.90 18.69 -11.95
N LEU A 281 -18.79 19.33 -12.71
CA LEU A 281 -18.40 20.09 -13.90
C LEU A 281 -17.60 21.36 -13.56
N ASP A 282 -17.97 22.07 -12.50
CA ASP A 282 -17.34 23.30 -12.06
C ASP A 282 -16.81 23.17 -10.62
N GLN A 283 -15.56 23.50 -10.40
CA GLN A 283 -14.92 23.45 -9.08
C GLN A 283 -15.08 24.78 -8.33
N SER A 284 -15.44 24.68 -7.05
CA SER A 284 -15.54 25.84 -6.16
C SER A 284 -14.19 26.31 -5.65
N GLU A 285 -14.08 27.61 -5.32
CA GLU A 285 -12.84 28.16 -4.73
C GLU A 285 -12.55 27.64 -3.31
N ASP A 286 -13.59 27.20 -2.59
CA ASP A 286 -13.51 26.68 -1.20
C ASP A 286 -13.46 25.15 -1.12
N GLY A 287 -13.22 24.48 -2.25
CA GLY A 287 -13.05 23.03 -2.31
C GLY A 287 -11.73 22.53 -1.71
N TYR A 288 -11.74 21.27 -1.32
CA TYR A 288 -10.54 20.56 -0.90
C TYR A 288 -10.63 19.06 -1.14
N VAL A 289 -9.48 18.41 -1.13
CA VAL A 289 -9.35 16.95 -1.06
C VAL A 289 -8.90 16.57 0.33
N LEU A 290 -9.60 15.62 0.95
CA LEU A 290 -9.18 14.94 2.17
C LEU A 290 -8.37 13.69 1.80
N LEU A 291 -7.17 13.58 2.31
CA LEU A 291 -6.31 12.41 2.17
C LEU A 291 -6.04 11.76 3.53
N PRO A 292 -6.00 10.42 3.61
CA PRO A 292 -5.74 9.69 4.85
C PRO A 292 -4.23 9.61 5.15
N ASP A 293 -3.53 10.73 5.00
CA ASP A 293 -2.10 10.89 5.24
C ASP A 293 -1.84 10.98 6.74
N GLY A 294 -1.37 9.90 7.35
CA GLY A 294 -1.22 9.77 8.78
C GLY A 294 -2.56 9.92 9.51
N SER A 295 -2.74 11.02 10.26
CA SER A 295 -4.02 11.33 10.91
C SER A 295 -5.08 11.85 9.92
N GLY A 296 -4.65 12.42 8.81
CA GLY A 296 -5.46 13.04 7.77
C GLY A 296 -4.93 14.42 7.39
N ALA A 297 -5.03 14.77 6.11
CA ALA A 297 -4.63 16.07 5.58
C ALA A 297 -5.67 16.62 4.62
N LEU A 298 -5.95 17.92 4.69
CA LEU A 298 -6.73 18.64 3.71
C LEU A 298 -5.80 19.32 2.71
N MET A 299 -6.08 19.13 1.41
CA MET A 299 -5.42 19.81 0.30
C MET A 299 -6.41 20.76 -0.33
N GLN A 300 -6.29 22.04 -0.03
CA GLN A 300 -7.23 23.07 -0.48
C GLN A 300 -7.06 23.37 -1.96
N TYR A 301 -8.15 23.68 -2.64
CA TYR A 301 -8.11 24.15 -4.01
C TYR A 301 -7.52 25.57 -4.05
N THR A 302 -6.40 25.69 -4.73
CA THR A 302 -5.73 27.00 -4.91
C THR A 302 -5.13 27.10 -6.30
N THR A 303 -5.11 28.32 -6.85
CA THR A 303 -4.45 28.62 -8.14
C THR A 303 -3.11 29.31 -7.98
N ASP A 304 -2.63 29.51 -6.75
CA ASP A 304 -1.44 30.33 -6.46
C ASP A 304 -0.12 29.60 -6.74
N TYR A 305 -0.14 28.27 -6.91
CA TYR A 305 1.07 27.50 -7.16
C TYR A 305 1.56 27.64 -8.59
N GLN A 306 2.84 28.06 -8.72
CA GLN A 306 3.53 28.20 -10.00
C GLN A 306 4.33 26.96 -10.40
N SER A 307 4.38 25.93 -9.56
CA SER A 307 5.08 24.68 -9.80
C SER A 307 4.10 23.53 -9.95
N ARG A 308 4.53 22.43 -10.57
CA ARG A 308 3.79 21.17 -10.59
C ARG A 308 3.63 20.68 -9.16
N MET A 309 2.39 20.46 -8.75
CA MET A 309 2.03 20.00 -7.42
C MET A 309 1.25 18.71 -7.55
N GLU A 310 1.90 17.62 -7.19
CA GLU A 310 1.34 16.27 -7.20
C GLU A 310 1.60 15.60 -5.86
N TYR A 311 0.71 14.73 -5.50
CA TYR A 311 0.79 13.90 -4.32
C TYR A 311 0.44 12.46 -4.70
N THR A 312 1.16 11.51 -4.14
CA THR A 312 0.96 10.09 -4.38
C THR A 312 1.16 9.34 -3.07
N MET A 313 0.17 8.52 -2.70
CA MET A 313 0.21 7.74 -1.47
C MET A 313 -0.37 6.33 -1.68
N PRO A 314 0.46 5.28 -1.58
CA PRO A 314 -0.03 3.91 -1.60
C PRO A 314 -0.91 3.61 -0.39
N ILE A 315 -2.05 2.98 -0.61
CA ILE A 315 -2.91 2.48 0.46
C ILE A 315 -2.20 1.33 1.16
N TYR A 316 -2.23 1.36 2.50
CA TYR A 316 -1.54 0.42 3.39
C TYR A 316 -0.01 0.40 3.21
N GLY A 317 0.57 1.51 2.72
CA GLY A 317 1.99 1.68 2.53
C GLY A 317 2.57 0.91 1.33
N LEU A 318 3.89 0.83 1.27
CA LEU A 318 4.61 0.17 0.19
C LEU A 318 4.58 -1.36 0.31
N ASP A 319 4.67 -2.04 -0.82
CA ASP A 319 5.07 -3.44 -0.84
C ASP A 319 6.59 -3.53 -0.67
N TRP A 320 7.03 -3.93 0.52
CA TRP A 320 8.44 -3.97 0.88
C TRP A 320 9.25 -5.01 0.12
N SER A 321 8.59 -5.96 -0.55
CA SER A 321 9.24 -6.92 -1.44
C SER A 321 9.46 -6.39 -2.85
N VAL A 322 8.77 -5.28 -3.22
CA VAL A 322 8.90 -4.60 -4.52
C VAL A 322 9.68 -3.30 -4.40
N ALA A 323 9.56 -2.63 -3.25
CA ALA A 323 10.30 -1.39 -2.99
C ALA A 323 11.80 -1.68 -3.08
N SER A 324 12.34 -1.44 -4.27
CA SER A 324 13.77 -1.58 -4.51
C SER A 324 14.55 -0.71 -3.52
N ASP A 325 15.50 -1.29 -2.84
CA ASP A 325 16.72 -0.79 -2.17
C ASP A 325 16.70 0.60 -1.54
N THR A 326 15.69 1.38 -1.83
CA THR A 326 15.61 2.75 -1.46
C THR A 326 14.56 2.93 -0.39
N LEU A 327 14.87 2.45 0.78
CA LEU A 327 14.63 3.31 1.90
C LEU A 327 15.57 4.50 1.71
N SER A 328 15.32 5.30 0.66
CA SER A 328 15.95 6.60 0.59
C SER A 328 15.61 7.32 1.88
N THR A 329 16.53 8.09 2.39
CA THR A 329 16.39 8.85 3.64
C THR A 329 15.06 9.63 3.73
N GLY A 330 14.43 9.94 2.60
CA GLY A 330 13.12 10.55 2.50
C GLY A 330 11.93 9.64 2.82
N GLN A 331 12.02 8.33 2.62
CA GLN A 331 10.88 7.41 2.85
C GLN A 331 10.59 7.16 4.34
N PHE A 332 11.53 7.43 5.23
CA PHE A 332 11.29 7.36 6.68
C PHE A 332 10.46 8.51 7.26
N GLN A 333 10.20 9.54 6.49
CA GLN A 333 9.49 10.73 6.94
C GLN A 333 8.02 10.74 6.53
N TYR A 334 7.58 9.75 5.74
CA TYR A 334 6.21 9.71 5.24
C TYR A 334 5.32 8.88 6.16
N GLU A 335 4.19 9.46 6.47
CA GLU A 335 3.05 8.74 6.99
C GLU A 335 2.49 7.84 5.88
N TYR A 336 1.57 6.93 6.21
CA TYR A 336 0.92 6.10 5.21
C TYR A 336 -0.61 6.10 5.38
N ALA A 337 -1.31 5.77 4.31
CA ALA A 337 -2.76 5.64 4.32
C ALA A 337 -3.15 4.34 5.03
N SER A 338 -3.62 4.44 6.28
CA SER A 338 -4.17 3.31 7.04
C SER A 338 -5.63 3.01 6.68
N LEU A 339 -6.32 3.98 6.06
CA LEU A 339 -7.70 3.88 5.56
C LEU A 339 -7.71 3.88 4.02
N PRO A 340 -8.50 3.01 3.36
CA PRO A 340 -8.51 2.88 1.92
C PRO A 340 -9.52 3.83 1.27
N LEU A 341 -9.35 5.14 1.43
CA LEU A 341 -10.27 6.15 0.92
C LEU A 341 -9.60 7.48 0.64
N TYR A 342 -10.26 8.33 -0.12
CA TYR A 342 -10.07 9.78 -0.10
C TYR A 342 -11.44 10.48 -0.11
N GLY A 343 -11.49 11.73 0.32
CA GLY A 343 -12.70 12.54 0.31
C GLY A 343 -12.55 13.77 -0.58
N VAL A 344 -13.64 14.24 -1.16
CA VAL A 344 -13.66 15.49 -1.91
C VAL A 344 -14.83 16.35 -1.43
N LYS A 345 -14.53 17.62 -1.16
CA LYS A 345 -15.53 18.67 -0.95
C LYS A 345 -15.43 19.70 -2.07
N ASP A 346 -16.55 20.02 -2.69
CA ASP A 346 -16.63 21.01 -3.76
C ASP A 346 -17.88 21.88 -3.59
N GLY A 347 -17.74 23.04 -2.97
CA GLY A 347 -18.85 23.90 -2.58
C GLY A 347 -19.76 23.23 -1.55
N GLN A 348 -21.01 23.01 -1.92
CA GLN A 348 -21.99 22.35 -1.03
C GLN A 348 -21.91 20.82 -1.10
N ASP A 349 -21.32 20.27 -2.16
CA ASP A 349 -21.31 18.84 -2.40
C ASP A 349 -20.02 18.19 -1.94
N ALA A 350 -20.16 16.96 -1.50
CA ALA A 350 -19.05 16.15 -1.04
C ALA A 350 -19.25 14.67 -1.36
N TYR A 351 -18.15 13.94 -1.49
CA TYR A 351 -18.17 12.48 -1.58
C TYR A 351 -16.96 11.86 -0.92
N LEU A 352 -17.11 10.59 -0.53
CA LEU A 352 -16.01 9.69 -0.21
C LEU A 352 -15.80 8.70 -1.35
N ALA A 353 -14.56 8.50 -1.78
CA ALA A 353 -14.17 7.41 -2.67
C ALA A 353 -13.52 6.31 -1.80
N VAL A 354 -14.29 5.27 -1.52
CA VAL A 354 -13.87 4.14 -0.68
C VAL A 354 -13.43 2.98 -1.56
N VAL A 355 -12.20 2.52 -1.41
CA VAL A 355 -11.72 1.32 -2.09
C VAL A 355 -12.23 0.09 -1.36
N GLU A 356 -13.22 -0.60 -1.92
CA GLU A 356 -13.83 -1.77 -1.31
C GLU A 356 -13.06 -3.07 -1.63
N SER A 357 -12.41 -3.13 -2.80
CA SER A 357 -11.54 -4.24 -3.21
C SER A 357 -10.35 -3.74 -4.02
N GLY A 358 -9.22 -4.43 -3.94
CA GLY A 358 -7.97 -3.99 -4.56
C GLY A 358 -7.21 -2.95 -3.72
N GLN A 359 -7.50 -2.82 -2.42
CA GLN A 359 -6.87 -1.81 -1.56
C GLN A 359 -5.36 -1.90 -1.59
N THR A 360 -4.78 -3.10 -1.57
CA THR A 360 -3.33 -3.31 -1.56
C THR A 360 -2.64 -2.97 -2.88
N LYS A 361 -3.42 -2.82 -3.96
CA LYS A 361 -2.95 -2.43 -5.29
C LYS A 361 -3.15 -0.94 -5.54
N ALA A 362 -3.95 -0.27 -4.70
CA ALA A 362 -4.40 1.10 -4.93
C ALA A 362 -3.40 2.12 -4.41
N THR A 363 -3.24 3.18 -5.18
CA THR A 363 -2.49 4.38 -4.83
C THR A 363 -3.40 5.58 -5.01
N ILE A 364 -3.51 6.41 -3.99
CA ILE A 364 -4.23 7.68 -4.07
C ILE A 364 -3.32 8.70 -4.74
N ASN A 365 -3.84 9.38 -5.75
CA ASN A 365 -3.16 10.48 -6.42
C ASN A 365 -3.98 11.75 -6.29
N PHE A 366 -3.29 12.85 -6.13
CA PHE A 366 -3.86 14.18 -6.18
C PHE A 366 -2.96 15.10 -7.00
N HIS A 367 -3.52 15.90 -7.87
CA HIS A 367 -2.82 17.01 -8.49
C HIS A 367 -3.64 18.30 -8.36
N GLN A 368 -2.94 19.39 -8.17
CA GLN A 368 -3.54 20.70 -7.98
C GLN A 368 -3.59 21.47 -9.29
N ALA A 369 -4.70 22.21 -9.49
CA ALA A 369 -4.84 23.13 -10.60
C ALA A 369 -3.69 24.14 -10.66
N GLY A 370 -3.23 24.47 -11.87
CA GLY A 370 -2.13 25.40 -12.07
C GLY A 370 -1.57 25.34 -13.49
N PRO A 371 -0.31 25.75 -13.71
CA PRO A 371 0.30 25.79 -15.05
C PRO A 371 0.39 24.43 -15.76
N TYR A 372 0.34 23.32 -15.00
CA TYR A 372 0.53 21.95 -15.53
C TYR A 372 -0.78 21.18 -15.61
N PHE A 373 -1.73 21.47 -14.73
CA PHE A 373 -3.02 20.80 -14.65
C PHE A 373 -4.15 21.84 -14.70
N ALA A 374 -5.16 21.57 -15.49
CA ALA A 374 -6.26 22.51 -15.68
C ALA A 374 -7.21 22.60 -14.48
N ARG A 375 -7.24 21.52 -13.66
CA ARG A 375 -8.13 21.41 -12.51
C ARG A 375 -7.47 20.63 -11.37
N ASN A 376 -8.01 20.76 -10.18
CA ASN A 376 -7.71 19.84 -9.09
C ASN A 376 -8.35 18.49 -9.37
N ALA A 377 -7.63 17.40 -9.14
CA ALA A 377 -8.20 16.07 -9.26
C ALA A 377 -7.57 15.11 -8.26
N ALA A 378 -8.43 14.29 -7.66
CA ALA A 378 -8.02 13.14 -6.86
C ALA A 378 -8.56 11.87 -7.52
N TYR A 379 -7.73 10.85 -7.64
CA TYR A 379 -8.09 9.59 -8.28
C TYR A 379 -7.24 8.45 -7.75
N LEU A 380 -7.61 7.24 -8.14
CA LEU A 380 -6.93 6.02 -7.75
C LEU A 380 -6.20 5.42 -8.94
N THR A 381 -4.94 5.05 -8.72
CA THR A 381 -4.18 4.19 -9.63
C THR A 381 -4.12 2.79 -9.05
N PHE A 382 -4.51 1.80 -9.84
CA PHE A 382 -4.39 0.39 -9.47
C PHE A 382 -3.19 -0.23 -10.17
N ARG A 383 -2.27 -0.79 -9.40
CA ARG A 383 -1.14 -1.55 -9.93
C ARG A 383 -1.59 -2.94 -10.34
N MET A 384 -1.47 -3.25 -11.62
CA MET A 384 -1.92 -4.50 -12.19
C MET A 384 -0.83 -5.58 -12.17
N VAL A 385 0.39 -5.20 -12.53
CA VAL A 385 1.58 -6.07 -12.55
C VAL A 385 2.74 -5.37 -11.86
N ASN A 386 3.40 -6.04 -10.94
CA ASN A 386 4.59 -5.52 -10.29
C ASN A 386 5.81 -5.61 -11.22
N LYS A 387 6.78 -4.71 -11.01
CA LYS A 387 8.05 -4.70 -11.72
C LYS A 387 9.22 -4.51 -10.77
N ASP A 388 10.37 -5.02 -11.14
CA ASP A 388 11.64 -4.77 -10.47
C ASP A 388 12.77 -4.66 -11.50
N SER A 389 13.97 -4.44 -11.04
CA SER A 389 15.15 -4.24 -11.89
C SER A 389 16.29 -5.15 -11.46
N VAL A 390 16.75 -5.96 -12.39
CA VAL A 390 17.92 -6.84 -12.20
C VAL A 390 19.15 -6.17 -12.80
N TYR A 391 20.22 -6.07 -12.02
CA TYR A 391 21.52 -5.57 -12.48
C TYR A 391 22.40 -6.75 -12.87
N LEU A 392 22.73 -6.87 -14.16
CA LEU A 392 23.53 -7.99 -14.71
C LEU A 392 25.03 -7.88 -14.41
N SER A 393 25.51 -6.72 -13.99
CA SER A 393 26.88 -6.51 -13.52
C SER A 393 26.93 -5.47 -12.40
N GLY A 394 27.72 -5.74 -11.36
CA GLY A 394 27.68 -5.08 -10.05
C GLY A 394 28.11 -3.60 -9.98
N SER A 395 28.26 -2.85 -11.07
CA SER A 395 28.68 -1.44 -10.97
C SER A 395 28.26 -0.54 -12.12
N ASP A 396 27.51 -1.02 -13.11
CA ASP A 396 27.17 -0.22 -14.28
C ASP A 396 25.65 -0.24 -14.53
N ASN A 397 25.01 0.94 -14.40
CA ASN A 397 23.59 1.14 -14.69
C ASN A 397 23.18 0.80 -16.14
N SER A 398 24.16 0.58 -17.03
CA SER A 398 23.94 0.20 -18.43
C SER A 398 23.47 -1.25 -18.63
N SER A 399 23.56 -2.09 -17.60
CA SER A 399 23.16 -3.52 -17.63
C SER A 399 21.89 -3.81 -16.82
N LYS A 400 21.04 -2.83 -16.67
CA LYS A 400 19.77 -2.97 -15.94
C LYS A 400 18.71 -3.62 -16.85
N VAL A 401 18.15 -4.74 -16.40
CA VAL A 401 17.00 -5.41 -17.04
C VAL A 401 15.78 -5.25 -16.14
N VAL A 402 14.67 -4.82 -16.71
CA VAL A 402 13.38 -4.75 -16.01
C VAL A 402 12.73 -6.12 -16.09
N VAL A 403 12.29 -6.63 -14.96
CA VAL A 403 11.53 -7.87 -14.83
C VAL A 403 10.12 -7.54 -14.32
N PHE A 404 9.15 -8.33 -14.76
CA PHE A 404 7.76 -8.17 -14.40
C PHE A 404 7.25 -9.43 -13.71
N GLU A 405 6.24 -9.26 -12.91
CA GLU A 405 5.43 -10.34 -12.40
C GLU A 405 4.81 -11.15 -13.56
N SER A 406 4.74 -12.47 -13.43
CA SER A 406 4.32 -13.35 -14.53
C SER A 406 2.80 -13.46 -14.71
N SER A 407 2.01 -12.95 -13.76
CA SER A 407 0.54 -12.99 -13.77
C SER A 407 -0.06 -11.79 -13.07
N LEU A 408 -1.31 -11.48 -13.38
CA LEU A 408 -2.14 -10.58 -12.59
C LEU A 408 -2.60 -11.29 -11.31
N ALA A 409 -2.66 -10.57 -10.20
CA ALA A 409 -3.39 -11.04 -9.02
C ALA A 409 -4.92 -11.05 -9.31
N GLU A 410 -5.56 -12.17 -9.01
CA GLU A 410 -6.98 -12.42 -9.31
C GLU A 410 -7.91 -11.69 -8.31
N GLU A 411 -7.80 -10.39 -8.23
CA GLU A 411 -8.61 -9.53 -7.37
C GLU A 411 -9.18 -8.37 -8.19
N THR A 412 -10.52 -8.27 -8.22
CA THR A 412 -11.24 -7.13 -8.81
C THR A 412 -10.90 -5.85 -8.06
N CYS A 413 -10.69 -4.77 -8.80
CA CYS A 413 -10.52 -3.44 -8.21
C CYS A 413 -11.88 -2.74 -8.20
N SER A 414 -12.30 -2.24 -7.03
CA SER A 414 -13.62 -1.61 -6.84
C SER A 414 -13.53 -0.37 -5.97
N VAL A 415 -14.18 0.70 -6.41
CA VAL A 415 -14.28 1.99 -5.70
C VAL A 415 -15.75 2.37 -5.56
N HIS A 416 -16.16 2.67 -4.35
CA HIS A 416 -17.50 3.18 -4.07
C HIS A 416 -17.42 4.70 -3.81
N TYR A 417 -17.95 5.48 -4.73
CA TYR A 417 -18.11 6.92 -4.60
C TYR A 417 -19.42 7.19 -3.87
N GLN A 418 -19.32 7.39 -2.56
CA GLN A 418 -20.46 7.65 -1.66
C GLN A 418 -20.75 9.14 -1.62
N PHE A 419 -21.92 9.56 -2.10
CA PHE A 419 -22.34 10.96 -2.12
C PHE A 419 -22.88 11.37 -0.74
N LEU A 420 -22.42 12.49 -0.24
CA LEU A 420 -22.79 12.97 1.08
C LEU A 420 -23.84 14.08 1.00
N ALA A 421 -24.51 14.34 2.12
CA ALA A 421 -25.47 15.42 2.23
C ALA A 421 -24.82 16.79 1.99
N ASP A 422 -25.62 17.78 1.59
CA ASP A 422 -25.17 19.16 1.35
C ASP A 422 -24.38 19.73 2.51
N ASN A 423 -23.32 20.47 2.18
CA ASN A 423 -22.38 21.10 3.11
C ASN A 423 -21.55 20.14 3.96
N SER A 424 -21.53 18.84 3.64
CA SER A 424 -20.66 17.89 4.32
C SER A 424 -19.20 18.29 4.15
N GLY A 425 -18.45 18.22 5.27
CA GLY A 425 -17.03 18.42 5.31
C GLY A 425 -16.31 17.14 5.79
N TYR A 426 -15.03 17.26 6.16
CA TYR A 426 -14.25 16.12 6.65
C TYR A 426 -14.82 15.52 7.95
N VAL A 427 -15.58 16.31 8.72
CA VAL A 427 -16.24 15.87 9.94
C VAL A 427 -17.36 14.87 9.61
N GLU A 428 -18.24 15.24 8.69
CA GLU A 428 -19.33 14.39 8.21
C GLU A 428 -18.78 13.18 7.45
N MET A 429 -17.70 13.37 6.68
CA MET A 429 -16.98 12.27 6.04
C MET A 429 -16.48 11.23 7.06
N ALA A 430 -15.89 11.69 8.17
CA ALA A 430 -15.42 10.81 9.23
C ALA A 430 -16.58 10.07 9.93
N ALA A 431 -17.68 10.79 10.21
CA ALA A 431 -18.87 10.21 10.82
C ALA A 431 -19.51 9.15 9.92
N HIS A 432 -19.64 9.44 8.63
CA HIS A 432 -20.17 8.53 7.61
C HIS A 432 -19.30 7.28 7.50
N TYR A 433 -17.98 7.44 7.40
CA TYR A 433 -17.07 6.31 7.27
C TYR A 433 -17.00 5.44 8.54
N ARG A 434 -17.05 6.06 9.73
CA ARG A 434 -17.18 5.32 10.99
C ARG A 434 -18.43 4.46 11.01
N GLN A 435 -19.60 5.05 10.62
CA GLN A 435 -20.85 4.30 10.52
C GLN A 435 -20.73 3.13 9.54
N TYR A 436 -20.16 3.37 8.35
CA TYR A 436 -19.89 2.31 7.37
C TYR A 436 -19.07 1.15 7.96
N LEU A 437 -18.00 1.45 8.69
CA LEU A 437 -17.17 0.42 9.33
C LEU A 437 -17.90 -0.32 10.46
N GLN A 438 -18.77 0.35 11.19
CA GLN A 438 -19.61 -0.28 12.22
C GLN A 438 -20.66 -1.21 11.59
N GLU A 439 -21.31 -0.80 10.52
CA GLU A 439 -22.28 -1.61 9.78
C GLU A 439 -21.65 -2.86 9.17
N GLN A 440 -20.39 -2.76 8.73
CA GLN A 440 -19.59 -3.91 8.28
C GLN A 440 -19.07 -4.78 9.45
N GLY A 441 -19.28 -4.40 10.70
CA GLY A 441 -18.80 -5.12 11.88
C GLY A 441 -17.28 -5.02 12.09
N ILE A 442 -16.62 -4.10 11.41
CA ILE A 442 -15.17 -3.84 11.50
C ILE A 442 -14.85 -3.12 12.81
N LEU A 443 -15.65 -2.12 13.17
CA LEU A 443 -15.52 -1.39 14.43
C LEU A 443 -16.60 -1.83 15.44
N LYS A 444 -16.20 -1.85 16.71
CA LYS A 444 -17.08 -2.13 17.86
C LYS A 444 -16.85 -1.07 18.91
N ASP A 445 -17.90 -0.68 19.62
CA ASP A 445 -17.80 0.33 20.68
C ASP A 445 -16.92 -0.16 21.83
N LEU A 446 -16.16 0.76 22.41
CA LEU A 446 -15.39 0.53 23.62
C LEU A 446 -16.30 0.50 24.84
N GLU A 447 -16.08 -0.49 25.73
CA GLU A 447 -16.79 -0.55 27.02
C GLU A 447 -16.23 0.41 28.09
N ASN A 448 -14.94 0.78 27.95
CA ASN A 448 -14.20 1.57 28.94
C ASN A 448 -13.75 2.91 28.34
N SER A 449 -14.13 4.00 29.01
CA SER A 449 -13.81 5.38 28.64
C SER A 449 -12.67 6.01 29.44
N ASP A 450 -11.96 5.23 30.27
CA ASP A 450 -10.90 5.76 31.13
C ASP A 450 -9.61 6.00 30.37
N VAL A 451 -8.91 7.08 30.71
CA VAL A 451 -7.57 7.39 30.21
C VAL A 451 -6.57 6.40 30.80
N SER A 452 -5.79 5.75 29.96
CA SER A 452 -4.67 4.90 30.34
C SER A 452 -3.35 5.44 29.81
N LEU A 453 -2.27 5.27 30.58
CA LEU A 453 -0.90 5.55 30.15
C LEU A 453 -0.31 4.29 29.50
N LEU A 454 0.24 4.40 28.31
CA LEU A 454 1.11 3.36 27.73
C LEU A 454 2.56 3.66 28.10
N LEU A 455 3.21 2.69 28.74
CA LEU A 455 4.64 2.76 29.01
C LEU A 455 5.37 1.65 28.26
N GLU A 456 6.06 2.02 27.19
CA GLU A 456 6.94 1.12 26.45
C GLU A 456 8.26 1.02 27.23
N THR A 457 8.63 -0.17 27.67
CA THR A 457 9.88 -0.38 28.41
C THR A 457 10.90 -1.15 27.59
N VAL A 458 12.04 -0.54 27.32
CA VAL A 458 13.14 -1.20 26.61
C VAL A 458 13.83 -2.16 27.58
N CYS A 459 13.63 -3.47 27.40
CA CYS A 459 14.14 -4.50 28.30
C CYS A 459 15.55 -4.93 27.96
N GLY A 460 15.72 -5.72 26.92
CA GLY A 460 17.01 -6.22 26.48
C GLY A 460 17.44 -5.56 25.17
N VAL A 461 18.69 -5.17 25.08
CA VAL A 461 19.31 -4.65 23.86
C VAL A 461 20.56 -5.43 23.53
N TRP A 462 20.74 -5.76 22.25
CA TRP A 462 21.95 -6.39 21.75
C TRP A 462 23.08 -5.36 21.73
N SER A 463 24.18 -5.67 22.36
CA SER A 463 25.27 -4.73 22.53
C SER A 463 26.65 -5.40 22.52
N LYS A 464 27.66 -4.64 22.09
CA LYS A 464 29.07 -5.05 22.20
C LYS A 464 29.56 -4.98 23.62
N LYS A 465 30.10 -6.09 24.13
CA LYS A 465 30.66 -6.25 25.48
C LYS A 465 32.14 -6.59 25.40
N ASN A 466 32.88 -6.26 26.42
CA ASN A 466 34.29 -6.60 26.54
C ASN A 466 34.55 -7.40 27.81
N PHE A 467 35.19 -8.56 27.66
CA PHE A 467 35.65 -9.35 28.77
C PHE A 467 37.15 -9.68 28.60
N LEU A 468 37.97 -9.22 29.53
CA LEU A 468 39.43 -9.40 29.51
C LEU A 468 40.08 -8.96 28.19
N GLY A 469 39.56 -7.91 27.54
CA GLY A 469 40.08 -7.40 26.28
C GLY A 469 39.56 -8.12 25.04
N VAL A 470 38.72 -9.14 25.19
CA VAL A 470 38.01 -9.80 24.08
C VAL A 470 36.63 -9.21 23.94
N SER A 471 36.34 -8.69 22.76
CA SER A 471 34.99 -8.19 22.44
C SER A 471 34.06 -9.35 22.11
N TYR A 472 32.86 -9.33 22.64
CA TYR A 472 31.78 -10.27 22.31
C TYR A 472 30.45 -9.51 22.30
N GLU A 473 29.45 -10.07 21.67
CA GLU A 473 28.11 -9.50 21.60
C GLU A 473 27.13 -10.27 22.48
N GLY A 474 26.11 -9.59 23.00
CA GLY A 474 25.10 -10.23 23.81
C GLY A 474 24.12 -9.24 24.43
N VAL A 475 23.02 -9.76 24.93
CA VAL A 475 21.93 -8.96 25.51
C VAL A 475 22.39 -8.25 26.78
N THR A 476 22.16 -6.94 26.82
CA THR A 476 22.32 -6.08 28.01
C THR A 476 20.93 -5.68 28.49
N ALA A 477 20.69 -5.76 29.80
CA ALA A 477 19.44 -5.33 30.40
C ALA A 477 19.41 -3.81 30.57
N ALA A 478 18.51 -3.15 29.87
CA ALA A 478 18.16 -1.75 30.11
C ALA A 478 16.98 -1.60 31.07
N THR A 479 16.09 -2.60 31.09
CA THR A 479 15.02 -2.73 32.09
C THR A 479 14.74 -4.21 32.35
N THR A 480 15.01 -4.69 33.55
CA THR A 480 14.69 -6.07 33.97
C THR A 480 13.19 -6.26 34.22
N PHE A 481 12.71 -7.49 34.32
CA PHE A 481 11.31 -7.77 34.68
C PHE A 481 10.95 -7.25 36.06
N GLN A 482 11.87 -7.33 37.02
CA GLN A 482 11.67 -6.75 38.34
C GLN A 482 11.60 -5.22 38.28
N GLN A 483 12.41 -4.57 37.44
CA GLN A 483 12.38 -3.13 37.25
C GLN A 483 11.08 -2.67 36.60
N ASN A 484 10.53 -3.44 35.64
CA ASN A 484 9.19 -3.19 35.11
C ASN A 484 8.12 -3.14 36.19
N GLN A 485 8.18 -4.06 37.16
CA GLN A 485 7.28 -4.03 38.30
C GLN A 485 7.48 -2.78 39.17
N LEU A 486 8.73 -2.34 39.40
CA LEU A 486 9.02 -1.12 40.15
C LEU A 486 8.51 0.14 39.44
N LEU A 487 8.66 0.24 38.11
CA LEU A 487 8.10 1.33 37.33
C LEU A 487 6.57 1.41 37.45
N ALA A 488 5.90 0.26 37.35
CA ALA A 488 4.46 0.19 37.53
C ALA A 488 4.02 0.60 38.91
N GLN A 489 4.73 0.14 39.95
CA GLN A 489 4.45 0.51 41.34
C GLN A 489 4.60 2.00 41.59
N ASP A 490 5.66 2.62 41.04
CA ASP A 490 5.90 4.05 41.20
C ASP A 490 4.81 4.89 40.51
N LEU A 491 4.47 4.58 39.26
CA LEU A 491 3.46 5.33 38.51
C LEU A 491 2.07 5.20 39.13
N LEU A 492 1.64 3.98 39.50
CA LEU A 492 0.37 3.76 40.17
C LEU A 492 0.34 4.46 41.53
N GLY A 493 1.44 4.39 42.30
CA GLY A 493 1.59 5.07 43.57
C GLY A 493 1.61 6.60 43.46
N SER A 494 1.94 7.13 42.27
CA SER A 494 1.99 8.56 41.96
C SER A 494 0.71 9.11 41.31
N GLY A 495 -0.35 8.28 41.20
CA GLY A 495 -1.67 8.73 40.76
C GLY A 495 -2.07 8.36 39.34
N VAL A 496 -1.28 7.55 38.62
CA VAL A 496 -1.73 6.95 37.36
C VAL A 496 -2.78 5.89 37.68
N ALA A 497 -4.01 6.08 37.26
CA ALA A 497 -5.12 5.16 37.56
C ALA A 497 -5.10 3.90 36.70
N HIS A 498 -4.78 4.03 35.42
CA HIS A 498 -4.74 2.92 34.45
C HIS A 498 -3.41 2.95 33.71
N LEU A 499 -2.70 1.82 33.74
CA LEU A 499 -1.38 1.66 33.13
C LEU A 499 -1.36 0.44 32.24
N ASP A 500 -0.91 0.62 31.00
CA ASP A 500 -0.55 -0.42 30.07
C ASP A 500 0.98 -0.45 29.93
N LEU A 501 1.61 -1.59 30.21
CA LEU A 501 3.04 -1.83 30.02
C LEU A 501 3.29 -2.59 28.74
N LYS A 502 4.22 -2.10 27.93
CA LYS A 502 4.67 -2.76 26.70
C LYS A 502 6.17 -3.04 26.78
N PRO A 503 6.58 -4.21 27.31
CA PRO A 503 7.98 -4.62 27.32
C PRO A 503 8.48 -4.92 25.91
N ILE A 504 9.48 -4.17 25.45
CA ILE A 504 10.15 -4.32 24.16
C ILE A 504 11.47 -5.06 24.38
N GLY A 505 11.79 -6.05 23.56
CA GLY A 505 13.02 -6.83 23.74
C GLY A 505 13.03 -7.72 25.00
N TRP A 506 11.90 -8.30 25.34
CA TRP A 506 11.72 -9.13 26.54
C TRP A 506 12.19 -10.58 26.39
N PHE A 507 12.43 -11.05 25.17
CA PHE A 507 12.82 -12.42 24.85
C PHE A 507 13.93 -12.47 23.80
N ASN A 508 14.54 -13.65 23.63
CA ASN A 508 15.62 -13.94 22.70
C ASN A 508 16.75 -12.89 22.77
N ASP A 509 17.12 -12.25 21.67
CA ASP A 509 18.27 -11.36 21.57
C ASP A 509 17.95 -9.86 21.75
N GLY A 510 16.81 -9.55 22.33
CA GLY A 510 16.49 -8.18 22.72
C GLY A 510 15.52 -7.49 21.77
N VAL A 511 15.72 -6.19 21.46
CA VAL A 511 14.75 -5.37 20.73
C VAL A 511 14.49 -5.91 19.32
N TYR A 512 15.53 -6.24 18.59
CA TYR A 512 15.44 -6.97 17.32
C TYR A 512 15.60 -8.47 17.64
N HIS A 513 14.59 -9.02 18.35
CA HIS A 513 14.62 -10.42 18.76
C HIS A 513 14.82 -11.35 17.54
N ASP A 514 15.37 -12.54 17.79
CA ASP A 514 15.46 -13.60 16.80
C ASP A 514 14.10 -13.98 16.22
N TYR A 515 14.13 -14.94 15.31
CA TYR A 515 12.93 -15.58 14.78
C TYR A 515 11.92 -15.91 15.88
N ALA A 516 10.71 -15.36 15.78
CA ALA A 516 9.69 -15.43 16.84
C ALA A 516 9.09 -16.84 17.03
N GLY A 517 9.40 -17.80 16.18
CA GLY A 517 8.90 -19.19 16.28
C GLY A 517 9.37 -19.96 17.53
N ASN A 518 10.19 -19.36 18.39
CA ASN A 518 10.51 -19.89 19.72
C ASN A 518 10.70 -18.74 20.72
N ILE A 519 10.44 -18.99 22.00
CA ILE A 519 10.57 -17.99 23.07
C ILE A 519 11.59 -18.46 24.11
N LYS A 520 12.64 -17.69 24.25
CA LYS A 520 13.64 -17.87 25.30
C LYS A 520 13.71 -16.61 26.16
N LEU A 521 13.17 -16.70 27.37
CA LEU A 521 13.28 -15.62 28.36
C LEU A 521 14.73 -15.44 28.81
N ASN A 522 15.29 -14.24 28.63
CA ASN A 522 16.69 -13.99 28.86
C ASN A 522 16.99 -13.90 30.38
N GLN A 523 18.05 -14.58 30.81
CA GLN A 523 18.45 -14.61 32.22
C GLN A 523 18.93 -13.25 32.74
N VAL A 524 19.50 -12.41 31.85
CA VAL A 524 19.93 -11.05 32.26
C VAL A 524 18.75 -10.15 32.63
N LEU A 525 17.53 -10.47 32.13
CA LEU A 525 16.30 -9.78 32.46
C LEU A 525 15.60 -10.36 33.73
N GLY A 526 16.11 -11.45 34.27
CA GLY A 526 15.54 -12.16 35.42
C GLY A 526 14.95 -13.53 35.08
N GLY A 527 14.92 -13.92 33.81
CA GLY A 527 14.45 -15.24 33.38
C GLY A 527 12.97 -15.51 33.71
N LYS A 528 12.57 -16.78 33.63
CA LYS A 528 11.17 -17.20 33.77
C LYS A 528 10.55 -16.86 35.12
N SER A 529 11.33 -16.90 36.23
CA SER A 529 10.78 -16.60 37.55
C SER A 529 10.37 -15.15 37.65
N ALA A 530 11.26 -14.21 37.31
CA ALA A 530 10.94 -12.78 37.39
C ALA A 530 9.84 -12.37 36.41
N TRP A 531 9.78 -13.02 35.22
CA TRP A 531 8.68 -12.83 34.27
C TRP A 531 7.32 -13.22 34.91
N ASN A 532 7.23 -14.42 35.47
CA ASN A 532 6.00 -14.88 36.10
C ASN A 532 5.59 -14.00 37.31
N ASP A 533 6.55 -13.44 38.04
CA ASP A 533 6.27 -12.51 39.14
C ASP A 533 5.72 -11.18 38.59
N LEU A 534 6.27 -10.67 37.47
CA LEU A 534 5.74 -9.50 36.81
C LEU A 534 4.30 -9.74 36.29
N VAL A 535 4.03 -10.88 35.62
CA VAL A 535 2.69 -11.25 35.17
C VAL A 535 1.68 -11.29 36.31
N LYS A 536 2.02 -11.94 37.39
CA LYS A 536 1.16 -12.00 38.59
C LYS A 536 0.91 -10.62 39.18
N TYR A 537 1.95 -9.81 39.30
CA TYR A 537 1.82 -8.43 39.75
C TYR A 537 0.87 -7.63 38.88
N ALA A 538 1.10 -7.64 37.54
CA ALA A 538 0.28 -6.93 36.57
C ALA A 538 -1.21 -7.31 36.71
N GLN A 539 -1.52 -8.61 36.77
CA GLN A 539 -2.87 -9.10 36.97
C GLN A 539 -3.50 -8.63 38.30
N SER A 540 -2.72 -8.68 39.41
CA SER A 540 -3.21 -8.27 40.73
C SER A 540 -3.41 -6.76 40.87
N ALA A 541 -2.65 -5.97 40.14
CA ALA A 541 -2.66 -4.51 40.17
C ALA A 541 -3.56 -3.88 39.09
N GLY A 542 -4.16 -4.69 38.21
CA GLY A 542 -4.95 -4.19 37.07
C GLY A 542 -4.14 -3.49 36.02
N VAL A 543 -2.86 -3.85 35.89
CA VAL A 543 -1.95 -3.33 34.85
C VAL A 543 -2.08 -4.18 33.58
N GLY A 544 -2.35 -3.56 32.43
CA GLY A 544 -2.27 -4.23 31.16
C GLY A 544 -0.81 -4.58 30.83
N LEU A 545 -0.53 -5.80 30.41
CA LEU A 545 0.83 -6.23 30.08
C LEU A 545 0.85 -6.77 28.63
N TYR A 546 1.51 -6.02 27.74
CA TYR A 546 1.54 -6.24 26.29
C TYR A 546 2.97 -6.46 25.80
N PRO A 547 3.57 -7.65 26.04
CA PRO A 547 4.92 -7.93 25.53
C PRO A 547 4.94 -7.82 24.00
N ASP A 548 5.95 -7.12 23.49
CA ASP A 548 6.05 -6.76 22.09
C ASP A 548 6.67 -7.89 21.25
N VAL A 549 6.13 -8.16 20.08
CA VAL A 549 6.64 -9.16 19.12
C VAL A 549 6.58 -8.64 17.69
N ASP A 550 7.58 -9.00 16.90
CA ASP A 550 7.62 -8.80 15.46
C ASP A 550 7.70 -10.16 14.76
N PHE A 551 6.66 -10.53 14.02
CA PHE A 551 6.64 -11.78 13.27
C PHE A 551 7.22 -11.65 11.87
N GLN A 552 7.38 -10.44 11.37
CA GLN A 552 7.61 -10.19 9.95
C GLN A 552 9.05 -9.80 9.63
N ARG A 553 9.73 -9.11 10.54
CA ARG A 553 11.08 -8.56 10.33
C ARG A 553 12.09 -9.34 11.14
N ILE A 554 12.96 -10.07 10.45
CA ILE A 554 13.91 -10.99 11.05
C ILE A 554 15.33 -10.45 10.84
N PRO A 555 16.15 -10.27 11.90
CA PRO A 555 17.52 -9.79 11.77
C PRO A 555 18.42 -10.78 11.01
N ASP A 556 19.44 -10.29 10.35
CA ASP A 556 20.35 -11.05 9.48
C ASP A 556 21.17 -12.13 10.21
N ALA A 557 21.25 -12.06 11.53
CA ALA A 557 21.98 -13.05 12.36
C ALA A 557 21.05 -13.95 13.19
N ALA A 558 19.74 -13.99 12.85
CA ALA A 558 18.75 -14.71 13.66
C ALA A 558 18.96 -16.22 13.68
N TRP A 559 18.89 -16.82 14.88
CA TRP A 559 18.97 -18.27 15.06
C TRP A 559 17.69 -18.96 14.60
N GLY A 560 17.85 -20.00 13.77
CA GLY A 560 16.71 -20.80 13.29
C GLY A 560 16.01 -20.22 12.05
N PHE A 561 16.58 -19.18 11.45
CA PHE A 561 16.11 -18.55 10.23
C PHE A 561 17.19 -18.69 9.13
N LEU A 562 16.81 -19.20 7.99
CA LEU A 562 17.66 -19.33 6.80
C LEU A 562 17.10 -18.46 5.69
N PRO A 563 17.69 -17.30 5.39
CA PRO A 563 17.13 -16.35 4.41
C PRO A 563 16.75 -16.98 3.07
N THR A 564 17.56 -17.89 2.55
CA THR A 564 17.30 -18.58 1.28
C THR A 564 16.11 -19.55 1.30
N LEU A 565 15.54 -19.85 2.46
CA LEU A 565 14.38 -20.75 2.63
C LEU A 565 13.21 -20.07 3.31
N ASP A 566 13.49 -19.15 4.22
CA ASP A 566 12.48 -18.60 5.13
C ASP A 566 12.14 -17.15 4.83
N ALA A 567 12.97 -16.41 4.09
CA ALA A 567 12.66 -15.04 3.69
C ALA A 567 11.72 -14.99 2.49
N ALA A 568 10.95 -13.92 2.40
CA ALA A 568 10.26 -13.54 1.17
C ALA A 568 11.28 -13.17 0.08
N PHE A 569 10.92 -13.35 -1.17
CA PHE A 569 11.73 -13.02 -2.33
C PHE A 569 11.19 -11.83 -3.08
N ARG A 570 12.07 -11.06 -3.68
CA ARG A 570 11.79 -9.98 -4.61
C ARG A 570 11.66 -10.52 -6.03
N LEU A 571 11.14 -9.71 -6.93
CA LEU A 571 11.05 -10.05 -8.35
C LEU A 571 12.41 -10.31 -9.01
N ASP A 572 13.50 -9.76 -8.50
CA ASP A 572 14.86 -10.01 -8.96
C ASP A 572 15.44 -11.33 -8.44
N SER A 573 14.67 -12.14 -7.74
CA SER A 573 15.03 -13.41 -7.10
C SER A 573 16.04 -13.29 -5.95
N ASN A 574 16.23 -12.09 -5.41
CA ASN A 574 16.95 -11.87 -4.17
C ASN A 574 16.01 -11.93 -2.98
N GLU A 575 16.53 -12.27 -1.81
CA GLU A 575 15.76 -12.19 -0.57
C GLU A 575 15.28 -10.74 -0.31
N ALA A 576 14.04 -10.59 0.09
CA ALA A 576 13.49 -9.29 0.47
C ALA A 576 14.08 -8.86 1.82
N LYS A 577 14.96 -7.89 1.78
CA LYS A 577 15.62 -7.31 2.95
C LYS A 577 15.74 -5.80 2.82
N PHE A 578 15.90 -5.13 3.93
CA PHE A 578 16.18 -3.71 3.98
C PHE A 578 17.20 -3.39 5.08
N SER A 579 18.02 -2.39 4.82
CA SER A 579 19.04 -1.92 5.76
C SER A 579 18.39 -1.15 6.90
N ILE A 580 18.93 -1.30 8.10
CA ILE A 580 18.53 -0.49 9.25
C ILE A 580 19.28 0.84 9.17
N LEU A 581 18.55 1.94 9.11
CA LEU A 581 19.14 3.26 9.14
C LEU A 581 19.27 3.79 10.57
N SER A 582 20.35 4.50 10.82
CA SER A 582 20.46 5.36 12.00
C SER A 582 19.63 6.63 11.76
N ARG A 583 18.64 6.89 12.60
CA ARG A 583 17.84 8.12 12.54
C ARG A 583 18.68 9.38 12.78
N ALA A 584 19.70 9.28 13.64
CA ALA A 584 20.56 10.39 13.95
C ALA A 584 21.49 10.80 12.81
N LEU A 585 21.94 9.84 12.00
CA LEU A 585 22.95 10.04 10.96
C LEU A 585 22.35 9.99 9.56
N LEU A 586 21.15 9.43 9.38
CA LEU A 586 20.50 9.16 8.10
C LEU A 586 21.37 8.31 7.16
N LEU A 587 22.17 7.41 7.76
CA LEU A 587 23.06 6.48 7.06
C LEU A 587 22.78 5.05 7.51
N GLU A 588 23.13 4.07 6.69
CA GLU A 588 22.94 2.66 7.00
C GLU A 588 23.79 2.24 8.20
N LYS A 589 23.24 1.45 9.13
CA LYS A 589 23.95 0.98 10.30
C LYS A 589 25.14 0.07 9.92
N GLU A 590 25.09 -0.59 8.79
CA GLU A 590 26.18 -1.40 8.25
C GLU A 590 27.48 -0.60 8.08
N ASP A 591 27.39 0.66 7.64
CA ASP A 591 28.54 1.56 7.46
C ASP A 591 29.32 1.80 8.76
N PHE A 592 28.71 1.57 9.91
CA PHE A 592 29.31 1.74 11.23
C PHE A 592 29.61 0.41 11.91
N GLY A 593 29.40 -0.73 11.24
CA GLY A 593 29.59 -2.07 11.82
C GLY A 593 28.68 -2.35 13.02
N LEU A 594 27.48 -1.80 13.02
CA LEU A 594 26.43 -2.07 14.00
C LEU A 594 25.60 -3.26 13.51
N THR A 595 25.30 -4.18 14.40
CA THR A 595 24.47 -5.38 14.14
C THR A 595 23.20 -5.33 14.98
N PRO A 596 22.03 -5.80 14.47
CA PRO A 596 21.82 -6.22 13.08
C PRO A 596 21.88 -5.03 12.13
N SER A 597 22.42 -5.26 10.92
CA SER A 597 22.51 -4.24 9.88
C SER A 597 21.34 -4.31 8.92
N ASN A 598 20.77 -5.50 8.74
CA ASN A 598 19.65 -5.75 7.86
C ASN A 598 18.53 -6.51 8.57
N LEU A 599 17.31 -6.28 8.07
CA LEU A 599 16.13 -7.06 8.42
C LEU A 599 15.58 -7.71 7.16
N TYR A 600 15.38 -9.04 7.22
CA TYR A 600 14.70 -9.81 6.19
C TYR A 600 13.19 -9.80 6.45
N LEU A 601 12.39 -9.85 5.39
CA LEU A 601 10.97 -10.15 5.52
C LEU A 601 10.78 -11.66 5.58
N LEU A 602 10.01 -12.12 6.57
CA LEU A 602 9.60 -13.52 6.64
C LEU A 602 8.72 -13.86 5.44
N SER A 603 8.95 -15.01 4.79
CA SER A 603 8.01 -15.46 3.74
C SER A 603 6.60 -15.61 4.31
N PRO A 604 5.57 -15.05 3.66
CA PRO A 604 4.17 -15.28 4.04
C PRO A 604 3.81 -16.76 4.17
N ALA A 605 4.45 -17.63 3.40
CA ALA A 605 4.25 -19.09 3.49
C ALA A 605 4.62 -19.66 4.87
N ASN A 606 5.54 -19.03 5.59
CA ASN A 606 6.00 -19.47 6.92
C ASN A 606 5.31 -18.74 8.07
N TYR A 607 4.43 -17.76 7.77
CA TYR A 607 3.84 -16.88 8.78
C TYR A 607 2.94 -17.64 9.77
N ALA A 608 2.05 -18.48 9.27
CA ALA A 608 1.13 -19.26 10.10
C ALA A 608 1.88 -20.24 11.04
N ASP A 609 2.91 -20.92 10.55
CA ASP A 609 3.71 -21.85 11.36
C ASP A 609 4.51 -21.10 12.44
N THR A 610 5.01 -19.91 12.12
CA THR A 610 5.72 -19.03 13.07
C THR A 610 4.79 -18.60 14.21
N VAL A 611 3.59 -18.11 13.88
CA VAL A 611 2.59 -17.71 14.86
C VAL A 611 2.15 -18.89 15.72
N ALA A 612 1.91 -20.06 15.12
CA ALA A 612 1.53 -21.26 15.85
C ALA A 612 2.63 -21.73 16.82
N ALA A 613 3.89 -21.69 16.41
CA ALA A 613 5.04 -22.02 17.26
C ALA A 613 5.18 -21.01 18.41
N PHE A 614 5.04 -19.71 18.13
CA PHE A 614 5.05 -18.66 19.13
C PHE A 614 3.94 -18.87 20.17
N LEU A 615 2.70 -19.05 19.75
CA LEU A 615 1.56 -19.24 20.65
C LEU A 615 1.72 -20.45 21.56
N LYS A 616 2.30 -21.54 21.07
CA LYS A 616 2.62 -22.73 21.86
C LYS A 616 3.58 -22.43 23.01
N ASP A 617 4.63 -21.65 22.72
CA ASP A 617 5.64 -21.29 23.72
C ASP A 617 5.16 -20.15 24.64
N TYR A 618 4.30 -19.26 24.12
CA TYR A 618 3.74 -18.14 24.87
C TYR A 618 2.67 -18.57 25.88
N ALA A 619 1.79 -19.49 25.53
CA ALA A 619 0.66 -19.91 26.38
C ALA A 619 1.03 -20.22 27.84
N PRO A 620 2.17 -20.90 28.16
CA PRO A 620 2.55 -21.18 29.56
C PRO A 620 3.06 -19.97 30.32
N ILE A 621 3.28 -18.83 29.66
CA ILE A 621 3.84 -17.60 30.24
C ILE A 621 3.01 -16.36 29.86
N ALA A 622 1.80 -16.57 29.32
CA ALA A 622 0.97 -15.52 28.77
C ALA A 622 0.68 -14.40 29.80
N ALA A 623 0.79 -13.19 29.34
CA ALA A 623 0.59 -11.98 30.14
C ALA A 623 -0.87 -11.50 30.18
N GLY A 624 -1.74 -12.06 29.34
CA GLY A 624 -3.11 -11.62 29.14
C GLY A 624 -3.28 -10.63 27.99
N GLY A 625 -2.21 -9.94 27.59
CA GLY A 625 -2.12 -9.10 26.39
C GLY A 625 -0.90 -9.46 25.55
N LEU A 626 -0.88 -8.98 24.31
CA LEU A 626 0.22 -9.09 23.36
C LEU A 626 0.27 -7.84 22.49
N SER A 627 1.48 -7.34 22.20
CA SER A 627 1.66 -6.25 21.24
C SER A 627 2.33 -6.76 19.97
N MET A 628 1.78 -6.40 18.81
CA MET A 628 2.42 -6.64 17.51
C MET A 628 3.07 -5.36 16.99
N ARG A 629 4.38 -5.44 16.71
CA ARG A 629 5.17 -4.32 16.19
C ARG A 629 4.91 -4.04 14.73
N SER A 630 4.56 -5.05 13.94
CA SER A 630 4.27 -4.93 12.53
C SER A 630 3.10 -5.82 12.12
N ALA A 631 2.30 -5.30 11.20
CA ALA A 631 1.22 -6.02 10.55
C ALA A 631 1.16 -5.55 9.08
N TRP A 632 2.28 -5.74 8.35
CA TRP A 632 2.44 -5.23 6.98
C TRP A 632 1.95 -6.24 5.95
N ALA A 633 1.31 -5.74 4.91
CA ALA A 633 0.99 -6.52 3.72
C ALA A 633 2.11 -6.36 2.69
N TYR A 634 2.75 -7.45 2.31
CA TYR A 634 3.81 -7.52 1.30
C TYR A 634 3.72 -8.82 0.52
N SER A 635 4.30 -8.84 -0.68
CA SER A 635 4.32 -10.01 -1.56
C SER A 635 5.54 -10.92 -1.27
N ASP A 636 5.48 -12.14 -1.75
CA ASP A 636 6.62 -13.04 -1.87
C ASP A 636 6.69 -13.56 -3.31
N PHE A 637 7.69 -13.11 -4.07
CA PHE A 637 7.89 -13.50 -5.47
C PHE A 637 8.75 -14.75 -5.61
N ASN A 638 8.62 -15.68 -4.67
CA ASN A 638 9.28 -16.97 -4.76
C ASN A 638 8.73 -17.79 -5.93
N ASP A 639 9.55 -18.14 -6.91
CA ASP A 639 9.14 -18.87 -8.12
C ASP A 639 8.43 -20.21 -7.85
N ARG A 640 8.60 -20.79 -6.66
CA ARG A 640 7.96 -22.06 -6.27
C ARG A 640 6.60 -21.88 -5.62
N ASN A 641 6.38 -20.75 -4.97
CA ASN A 641 5.17 -20.45 -4.23
C ASN A 641 5.05 -18.92 -4.10
N MET A 642 4.61 -18.28 -5.16
CA MET A 642 4.35 -16.84 -5.17
C MET A 642 3.12 -16.55 -4.32
N ILE A 643 3.23 -15.57 -3.44
CA ILE A 643 2.11 -15.06 -2.63
C ILE A 643 2.00 -13.57 -2.87
N SER A 644 0.87 -13.16 -3.39
CA SER A 644 0.58 -11.76 -3.66
C SER A 644 0.27 -10.98 -2.38
N ARG A 645 0.35 -9.67 -2.46
CA ARG A 645 0.02 -8.77 -1.35
C ARG A 645 -1.42 -8.93 -0.81
N PRO A 646 -2.47 -9.08 -1.67
CA PRO A 646 -3.81 -9.45 -1.20
C PRO A 646 -3.86 -10.76 -0.42
N GLU A 647 -3.23 -11.83 -0.93
CA GLU A 647 -3.16 -13.12 -0.24
C GLU A 647 -2.44 -13.02 1.11
N MET A 648 -1.41 -12.16 1.21
CA MET A 648 -0.76 -11.88 2.50
C MET A 648 -1.74 -11.24 3.49
N VAL A 649 -2.62 -10.33 3.07
CA VAL A 649 -3.66 -9.77 3.95
C VAL A 649 -4.59 -10.86 4.48
N GLU A 650 -4.98 -11.81 3.65
CA GLU A 650 -5.82 -12.94 4.07
C GLU A 650 -5.11 -13.82 5.11
N LEU A 651 -3.83 -14.16 4.85
CA LEU A 651 -3.00 -14.91 5.80
C LEU A 651 -2.83 -14.16 7.12
N LEU A 652 -2.49 -12.88 7.04
CA LEU A 652 -2.28 -12.02 8.19
C LEU A 652 -3.54 -11.91 9.05
N THR A 653 -4.69 -11.65 8.46
CA THR A 653 -5.96 -11.51 9.17
C THR A 653 -6.42 -12.81 9.80
N ALA A 654 -6.16 -13.96 9.16
CA ALA A 654 -6.41 -15.28 9.74
C ALA A 654 -5.56 -15.52 11.01
N GLU A 655 -4.30 -15.08 11.01
CA GLU A 655 -3.42 -15.22 12.17
C GLU A 655 -3.71 -14.16 13.25
N LEU A 656 -4.08 -12.93 12.87
CA LEU A 656 -4.55 -11.91 13.83
C LEU A 656 -5.75 -12.39 14.62
N LYS A 657 -6.68 -13.07 13.97
CA LYS A 657 -7.83 -13.69 14.65
C LYS A 657 -7.39 -14.69 15.70
N LYS A 658 -6.42 -15.57 15.39
CA LYS A 658 -5.88 -16.55 16.34
C LYS A 658 -5.14 -15.87 17.49
N LEU A 659 -4.36 -14.83 17.20
CA LEU A 659 -3.64 -14.07 18.22
C LEU A 659 -4.58 -13.32 19.17
N ALA A 660 -5.71 -12.84 18.68
CA ALA A 660 -6.73 -12.17 19.49
C ALA A 660 -7.61 -13.17 20.30
N GLU A 661 -7.54 -14.47 20.01
CA GLU A 661 -8.29 -15.48 20.76
C GLU A 661 -7.70 -15.66 22.19
N GLY A 662 -8.44 -15.22 23.20
CA GLY A 662 -8.09 -15.41 24.60
C GLY A 662 -7.07 -14.44 25.18
N GLN A 663 -6.67 -13.41 24.44
CA GLN A 663 -5.81 -12.33 24.90
C GLN A 663 -6.17 -10.99 24.27
N ASP A 664 -5.84 -9.89 24.95
CA ASP A 664 -6.00 -8.54 24.42
C ASP A 664 -4.83 -8.22 23.45
N LEU A 665 -5.15 -7.81 22.25
CA LEU A 665 -4.15 -7.54 21.20
C LEU A 665 -4.00 -6.03 21.03
N MET A 666 -2.76 -5.55 21.09
CA MET A 666 -2.36 -4.19 20.73
C MET A 666 -1.59 -4.25 19.41
N ILE A 667 -1.91 -3.38 18.45
CA ILE A 667 -1.21 -3.33 17.17
C ILE A 667 -0.56 -1.96 17.01
N GLN A 668 0.72 -1.94 16.62
CA GLN A 668 1.42 -0.70 16.36
C GLN A 668 1.06 -0.19 14.96
N ASN A 669 0.44 1.00 14.91
CA ASN A 669 0.07 1.71 13.68
C ASN A 669 -0.53 0.78 12.60
N GLY A 670 -1.59 0.03 12.96
CA GLY A 670 -2.22 -0.96 12.10
C GLY A 670 -3.08 -0.32 11.00
N ALA A 671 -3.12 -0.94 9.82
CA ALA A 671 -4.05 -0.60 8.76
C ALA A 671 -5.46 -1.17 9.03
N GLN A 672 -6.45 -0.72 8.26
CA GLN A 672 -7.87 -1.07 8.49
C GLN A 672 -8.15 -2.57 8.61
N TYR A 673 -7.45 -3.42 7.87
CA TYR A 673 -7.62 -4.88 7.99
C TYR A 673 -7.27 -5.44 9.37
N CYS A 674 -6.59 -4.65 10.23
CA CYS A 674 -6.29 -5.02 11.61
C CYS A 674 -7.44 -4.71 12.58
N PHE A 675 -8.32 -3.75 12.26
CA PHE A 675 -9.30 -3.19 13.20
C PHE A 675 -10.26 -4.22 13.82
N PRO A 676 -10.73 -5.27 13.10
CA PRO A 676 -11.62 -6.25 13.70
C PRO A 676 -11.01 -7.05 14.85
N TYR A 677 -9.67 -7.04 14.97
CA TYR A 677 -8.90 -7.92 15.89
C TYR A 677 -8.29 -7.19 17.07
N THR A 678 -8.40 -5.86 17.12
CA THR A 678 -7.83 -5.05 18.22
C THR A 678 -8.73 -3.90 18.60
N GLN A 679 -8.70 -3.52 19.86
CA GLN A 679 -9.26 -2.25 20.34
C GLN A 679 -8.19 -1.32 20.91
N LYS A 680 -6.90 -1.61 20.65
CA LYS A 680 -5.77 -0.80 21.09
C LYS A 680 -4.75 -0.65 19.96
N MET A 681 -4.44 0.58 19.62
CA MET A 681 -3.37 0.90 18.68
C MET A 681 -2.33 1.78 19.35
N SER A 682 -1.06 1.39 19.25
CA SER A 682 0.07 2.21 19.68
C SER A 682 0.75 2.90 18.50
N SER A 683 1.48 3.98 18.78
CA SER A 683 2.18 4.79 17.77
C SER A 683 1.29 5.27 16.64
N VAL A 684 0.04 5.63 16.95
CA VAL A 684 -0.88 6.23 15.99
C VAL A 684 -0.39 7.64 15.67
N SER A 685 -0.35 7.98 14.37
CA SER A 685 0.04 9.32 13.96
C SER A 685 -0.94 10.37 14.47
N SER A 686 -0.39 11.51 14.91
CA SER A 686 -1.15 12.73 15.24
C SER A 686 -0.83 13.86 14.26
N ASP A 687 -0.25 13.55 13.12
CA ASP A 687 0.19 14.52 12.12
C ASP A 687 0.06 13.94 10.71
N CYS A 688 0.46 14.69 9.70
CA CYS A 688 0.55 14.27 8.31
C CYS A 688 1.99 14.30 7.81
N SER A 689 2.24 13.85 6.58
CA SER A 689 3.58 13.82 5.97
C SER A 689 4.19 15.19 5.68
N HIS A 690 3.46 16.29 5.88
CA HIS A 690 3.87 17.64 5.56
C HIS A 690 4.39 17.82 4.12
N TYR A 691 3.81 17.10 3.17
CA TYR A 691 4.03 17.41 1.77
C TYR A 691 3.63 18.86 1.47
N ARG A 692 4.28 19.45 0.51
CA ARG A 692 4.04 20.85 0.15
C ARG A 692 2.58 21.16 -0.23
N VAL A 693 1.81 20.14 -0.64
CA VAL A 693 0.40 20.25 -0.99
C VAL A 693 -0.53 19.96 0.19
N ALA A 694 -0.01 19.44 1.31
CA ALA A 694 -0.81 19.18 2.51
C ALA A 694 -0.92 20.49 3.31
N ASP A 695 -2.02 21.18 3.14
CA ASP A 695 -2.22 22.51 3.71
C ASP A 695 -2.57 22.47 5.20
N LEU A 696 -3.34 21.46 5.62
CA LEU A 696 -3.90 21.40 6.96
C LEU A 696 -3.99 19.96 7.49
N PRO A 697 -3.27 19.59 8.56
CA PRO A 697 -3.48 18.33 9.25
C PRO A 697 -4.82 18.35 10.00
N VAL A 698 -5.57 17.25 9.95
CA VAL A 698 -6.85 17.07 10.64
C VAL A 698 -6.92 15.71 11.31
N PRO A 699 -7.66 15.55 12.44
CA PRO A 699 -7.76 14.29 13.16
C PRO A 699 -8.75 13.29 12.50
N PHE A 700 -8.69 13.12 11.18
CA PHE A 700 -9.66 12.30 10.47
C PHE A 700 -9.66 10.84 10.94
N LEU A 701 -8.48 10.24 11.04
CA LEU A 701 -8.32 8.86 11.53
C LEU A 701 -8.87 8.72 12.94
N GLN A 702 -8.55 9.68 13.83
CA GLN A 702 -9.03 9.66 15.20
C GLN A 702 -10.56 9.82 15.24
N MET A 703 -11.13 10.71 14.45
CA MET A 703 -12.59 10.88 14.35
C MET A 703 -13.31 9.62 13.88
N VAL A 704 -12.69 8.85 12.97
CA VAL A 704 -13.23 7.56 12.53
C VAL A 704 -13.16 6.51 13.63
N LEU A 705 -12.05 6.44 14.39
CA LEU A 705 -11.78 5.34 15.33
C LEU A 705 -12.17 5.63 16.79
N HIS A 706 -12.28 6.91 17.19
CA HIS A 706 -12.55 7.29 18.56
C HIS A 706 -13.93 6.80 19.01
N GLY A 707 -13.99 6.26 20.22
CA GLY A 707 -15.17 5.55 20.72
C GLY A 707 -15.15 4.05 20.44
N SER A 708 -14.32 3.59 19.49
CA SER A 708 -14.17 2.16 19.15
C SER A 708 -12.77 1.62 19.44
N MET A 709 -11.76 2.49 19.54
CA MET A 709 -10.36 2.11 19.83
C MET A 709 -9.71 3.05 20.82
N LYS A 710 -8.80 2.50 21.64
CA LYS A 710 -7.82 3.26 22.41
C LYS A 710 -6.63 3.58 21.51
N LEU A 711 -6.40 4.87 21.25
CA LEU A 711 -5.38 5.36 20.33
C LEU A 711 -4.24 5.98 21.14
N TYR A 712 -3.10 5.28 21.23
CA TYR A 712 -1.92 5.81 21.90
C TYR A 712 -1.02 6.54 20.89
N THR A 713 -0.49 7.68 21.31
CA THR A 713 0.46 8.46 20.50
C THR A 713 1.75 7.66 20.20
N SER A 714 2.58 8.16 19.31
CA SER A 714 4.00 7.82 19.33
C SER A 714 4.63 8.26 20.65
N PRO A 715 5.73 7.62 21.11
CA PRO A 715 6.35 7.97 22.39
C PRO A 715 6.66 9.47 22.47
N MET A 716 6.00 10.18 23.39
CA MET A 716 6.06 11.64 23.49
C MET A 716 7.46 12.15 23.84
N ASN A 717 8.22 11.38 24.64
CA ASN A 717 9.60 11.73 24.99
C ASN A 717 10.60 11.58 23.83
N LEU A 718 10.20 11.00 22.72
CA LEU A 718 11.01 10.94 21.48
C LEU A 718 10.59 12.02 20.45
N SER A 719 9.60 12.84 20.81
CA SER A 719 9.22 14.04 20.03
C SER A 719 10.23 15.17 20.23
N SER A 720 10.33 16.06 19.26
CA SER A 720 11.11 17.29 19.38
C SER A 720 10.48 18.33 20.29
N ASP A 721 9.16 18.26 20.52
CA ASP A 721 8.38 19.17 21.38
C ASP A 721 7.29 18.36 22.12
N THR A 722 7.62 17.93 23.33
CA THR A 722 6.72 17.12 24.18
C THR A 722 5.47 17.90 24.60
N GLU A 723 5.56 19.21 24.84
CA GLU A 723 4.41 20.04 25.21
C GLU A 723 3.38 20.09 24.06
N THR A 724 3.84 20.33 22.85
CA THR A 724 2.97 20.28 21.66
C THR A 724 2.41 18.88 21.42
N ALA A 725 3.18 17.82 21.68
CA ALA A 725 2.68 16.44 21.58
C ALA A 725 1.54 16.16 22.58
N VAL A 726 1.62 16.68 23.79
CA VAL A 726 0.54 16.57 24.80
C VAL A 726 -0.71 17.32 24.35
N LEU A 727 -0.56 18.57 23.91
CA LEU A 727 -1.69 19.37 23.41
C LEU A 727 -2.36 18.70 22.19
N ARG A 728 -1.56 18.14 21.28
CA ARG A 728 -2.06 17.42 20.11
C ARG A 728 -2.82 16.15 20.51
N ALA A 729 -2.32 15.43 21.50
CA ALA A 729 -3.02 14.25 22.03
C ALA A 729 -4.39 14.65 22.63
N ILE A 730 -4.46 15.77 23.33
CA ILE A 730 -5.71 16.30 23.90
C ILE A 730 -6.70 16.71 22.79
N GLU A 731 -6.23 17.45 21.78
CA GLU A 731 -7.06 17.85 20.64
C GLU A 731 -7.62 16.64 19.88
N TYR A 732 -6.78 15.62 19.63
CA TYR A 732 -7.12 14.45 18.82
C TYR A 732 -7.75 13.29 19.60
N GLY A 733 -7.98 13.46 20.91
CA GLY A 733 -8.59 12.41 21.73
C GLY A 733 -7.67 11.20 21.98
N MET A 734 -6.36 11.39 21.99
CA MET A 734 -5.38 10.30 22.06
C MET A 734 -4.82 10.11 23.46
N LEU A 735 -4.36 8.89 23.73
CA LEU A 735 -3.79 8.47 24.99
C LEU A 735 -2.26 8.66 25.02
N PRO A 736 -1.67 9.00 26.19
CA PRO A 736 -0.23 9.21 26.33
C PRO A 736 0.56 7.93 26.20
N ASN A 737 1.69 8.02 25.48
CA ASN A 737 2.68 6.96 25.33
C ASN A 737 4.08 7.50 25.60
N PHE A 738 4.88 6.78 26.39
CA PHE A 738 6.28 7.07 26.66
C PHE A 738 7.13 5.81 26.53
N GLN A 739 8.35 5.95 25.98
CA GLN A 739 9.29 4.85 25.87
C GLN A 739 10.48 5.07 26.83
N VAL A 740 10.70 4.16 27.76
CA VAL A 740 11.70 4.35 28.82
C VAL A 740 12.64 3.16 29.01
N THR A 741 13.82 3.46 29.57
CA THR A 741 14.72 2.51 30.22
C THR A 741 14.73 2.77 31.73
N TYR A 742 14.82 1.73 32.57
CA TYR A 742 15.02 1.88 34.00
C TYR A 742 16.45 2.33 34.32
N GLU A 743 17.40 1.69 33.63
CA GLU A 743 18.81 2.09 33.72
C GLU A 743 19.02 3.41 32.95
N GLU A 744 20.08 4.12 33.27
CA GLU A 744 20.42 5.33 32.51
C GLU A 744 20.57 5.03 31.01
N SER A 745 20.04 5.90 30.18
CA SER A 745 20.00 5.72 28.71
C SER A 745 21.38 5.58 28.05
N SER A 746 22.46 5.95 28.76
CA SER A 746 23.84 5.73 28.32
C SER A 746 24.15 4.25 28.03
N ILE A 747 23.38 3.31 28.60
CA ILE A 747 23.47 1.86 28.31
C ILE A 747 23.17 1.54 26.87
N LEU A 748 22.36 2.36 26.18
CA LEU A 748 21.96 2.18 24.80
C LEU A 748 23.05 2.58 23.78
N LYS A 749 24.07 3.35 24.21
CA LYS A 749 25.07 3.98 23.34
C LYS A 749 25.77 3.02 22.36
N ASN A 750 26.07 1.79 22.79
CA ASN A 750 26.80 0.79 22.03
C ASN A 750 25.88 -0.40 21.67
N SER A 751 24.56 -0.15 21.55
CA SER A 751 23.58 -1.16 21.24
C SER A 751 22.93 -0.92 19.89
N GLU A 752 22.16 -1.89 19.43
CA GLU A 752 21.29 -1.79 18.28
C GLU A 752 20.25 -0.65 18.38
N TYR A 753 19.98 -0.18 19.59
CA TYR A 753 18.93 0.81 19.94
C TYR A 753 19.49 2.18 20.32
N SER A 754 20.68 2.51 19.84
CA SER A 754 21.41 3.74 20.18
C SER A 754 20.69 5.03 19.84
N ASP A 755 19.77 5.03 18.88
CA ASP A 755 19.02 6.24 18.48
C ASP A 755 17.97 6.68 19.52
N ASN A 756 17.65 5.82 20.49
CA ASN A 756 16.66 6.11 21.55
C ASN A 756 17.30 6.48 22.90
N TYR A 757 18.40 7.23 22.86
CA TYR A 757 19.19 7.59 24.03
C TYR A 757 18.48 8.56 25.02
N ALA A 758 17.39 9.22 24.62
CA ALA A 758 16.61 10.10 25.49
C ALA A 758 15.47 9.33 26.21
N SER A 759 15.75 8.19 26.86
CA SER A 759 14.73 7.30 27.39
C SER A 759 14.87 6.95 28.88
N GLY A 760 15.84 7.52 29.60
CA GLY A 760 16.02 7.23 31.05
C GLY A 760 14.80 7.67 31.89
N TYR A 761 14.13 6.70 32.58
CA TYR A 761 12.89 6.93 33.32
C TYR A 761 13.00 8.06 34.35
N GLU A 762 14.06 8.08 35.12
CA GLU A 762 14.27 9.07 36.19
C GLU A 762 14.23 10.50 35.64
N SER A 763 14.70 10.70 34.40
CA SER A 763 14.69 12.01 33.73
C SER A 763 13.30 12.40 33.22
N TRP A 764 12.45 11.45 32.91
CA TRP A 764 11.13 11.66 32.32
C TRP A 764 9.95 11.51 33.28
N ARG A 765 10.19 11.01 34.47
CA ARG A 765 9.16 10.68 35.43
C ARG A 765 8.14 11.80 35.67
N GLU A 766 8.61 13.02 35.94
CA GLU A 766 7.74 14.17 36.18
C GLU A 766 6.95 14.58 34.92
N ASP A 767 7.58 14.52 33.75
CA ASP A 767 6.91 14.81 32.47
C ASP A 767 5.84 13.76 32.16
N ILE A 768 6.10 12.47 32.43
CA ILE A 768 5.13 11.39 32.29
C ILE A 768 3.90 11.65 33.15
N LEU A 769 4.10 11.96 34.42
CA LEU A 769 3.03 12.24 35.37
C LEU A 769 2.23 13.48 34.99
N SER A 770 2.92 14.55 34.56
CA SER A 770 2.30 15.80 34.11
C SER A 770 1.48 15.57 32.84
N ALA A 771 2.02 14.88 31.83
CA ALA A 771 1.30 14.56 30.59
C ALA A 771 0.06 13.69 30.87
N TYR A 772 0.21 12.64 31.68
CA TYR A 772 -0.92 11.80 32.07
C TYR A 772 -2.01 12.62 32.78
N GLN A 773 -1.63 13.48 33.73
CA GLN A 773 -2.60 14.30 34.47
C GLN A 773 -3.36 15.24 33.53
N GLN A 774 -2.67 15.96 32.64
CA GLN A 774 -3.30 16.87 31.67
C GLN A 774 -4.28 16.14 30.73
N ILE A 775 -3.85 15.01 30.17
CA ILE A 775 -4.70 14.21 29.27
C ILE A 775 -5.87 13.58 30.06
N ASN A 776 -5.65 13.13 31.28
CA ASN A 776 -6.72 12.60 32.12
C ASN A 776 -7.74 13.68 32.52
N GLU A 777 -7.29 14.89 32.84
CA GLU A 777 -8.16 16.03 33.14
C GLU A 777 -9.02 16.41 31.96
N SER A 778 -8.48 16.36 30.75
CA SER A 778 -9.18 16.74 29.50
C SER A 778 -10.06 15.62 28.96
N LEU A 779 -9.64 14.36 28.97
CA LEU A 779 -10.25 13.26 28.21
C LEU A 779 -10.88 12.15 29.05
N ASN A 780 -10.75 12.16 30.40
CA ASN A 780 -11.34 11.10 31.21
C ASN A 780 -12.87 11.02 31.04
N GLY A 781 -13.36 9.82 30.79
CA GLY A 781 -14.77 9.57 30.47
C GLY A 781 -15.15 9.83 29.01
N LEU A 782 -14.20 10.30 28.15
CA LEU A 782 -14.45 10.58 26.73
C LEU A 782 -13.88 9.51 25.78
N ILE A 783 -12.95 8.67 26.21
CA ILE A 783 -12.24 7.73 25.32
C ILE A 783 -13.19 6.76 24.60
N GLY A 784 -14.26 6.32 25.25
CA GLY A 784 -15.33 5.51 24.64
C GLY A 784 -16.43 6.32 23.96
N VAL A 785 -16.25 7.63 23.78
CA VAL A 785 -17.26 8.53 23.21
C VAL A 785 -16.80 9.05 21.86
N ALA A 786 -17.60 8.89 20.81
CA ALA A 786 -17.24 9.32 19.48
C ALA A 786 -16.99 10.84 19.39
N ILE A 787 -15.99 11.24 18.63
CA ILE A 787 -15.78 12.63 18.20
C ILE A 787 -16.81 12.94 17.12
N THR A 788 -17.56 14.03 17.30
CA THR A 788 -18.66 14.45 16.40
C THR A 788 -18.39 15.75 15.68
N ASP A 789 -17.42 16.55 16.14
CA ASP A 789 -17.02 17.78 15.46
C ASP A 789 -15.57 18.12 15.81
N HIS A 790 -14.88 18.78 14.87
CA HIS A 790 -13.56 19.34 15.05
C HIS A 790 -13.40 20.58 14.18
N ALA A 791 -13.01 21.70 14.78
CA ALA A 791 -12.88 22.95 14.06
C ALA A 791 -11.78 23.84 14.65
N GLN A 792 -11.12 24.62 13.80
CA GLN A 792 -10.34 25.78 14.23
C GLN A 792 -11.29 26.93 14.57
N VAL A 793 -11.43 27.25 15.85
CA VAL A 793 -12.38 28.27 16.36
C VAL A 793 -11.79 29.65 16.53
N ALA A 794 -10.45 29.73 16.57
CA ALA A 794 -9.66 30.96 16.51
C ALA A 794 -8.24 30.66 16.02
N GLN A 795 -7.43 31.67 15.79
CA GLN A 795 -6.04 31.47 15.37
C GLN A 795 -5.30 30.63 16.43
N GLN A 796 -4.78 29.45 16.00
CA GLN A 796 -4.10 28.47 16.85
C GLN A 796 -4.97 27.90 17.99
N VAL A 797 -6.31 28.04 17.91
CA VAL A 797 -7.23 27.44 18.87
C VAL A 797 -8.20 26.50 18.16
N TYR A 798 -8.23 25.26 18.60
CA TYR A 798 -9.10 24.21 18.06
C TYR A 798 -10.09 23.74 19.09
N ALA A 799 -11.25 23.28 18.64
CA ALA A 799 -12.29 22.71 19.48
C ALA A 799 -12.66 21.32 18.95
N THR A 800 -12.64 20.33 19.82
CA THR A 800 -13.07 18.95 19.53
C THR A 800 -14.33 18.65 20.34
N THR A 801 -15.42 18.32 19.67
CA THR A 801 -16.72 18.04 20.28
C THR A 801 -16.97 16.53 20.29
N TYR A 802 -17.51 16.06 21.41
CA TYR A 802 -17.82 14.65 21.63
C TYR A 802 -19.35 14.43 21.62
N ALA A 803 -19.78 13.22 21.32
CA ALA A 803 -21.20 12.83 21.30
C ALA A 803 -21.90 13.00 22.67
N SER A 804 -21.15 13.08 23.77
CA SER A 804 -21.66 13.47 25.09
C SER A 804 -22.08 14.94 25.21
N GLY A 805 -21.72 15.78 24.23
CA GLY A 805 -21.85 17.22 24.27
C GLY A 805 -20.68 17.95 24.94
N ASP A 806 -19.68 17.23 25.43
CA ASP A 806 -18.46 17.83 25.93
C ASP A 806 -17.63 18.42 24.77
N VAL A 807 -17.00 19.58 25.04
CA VAL A 807 -16.11 20.26 24.11
C VAL A 807 -14.76 20.47 24.77
N VAL A 808 -13.71 20.06 24.09
CA VAL A 808 -12.31 20.25 24.51
C VAL A 808 -11.69 21.30 23.59
N TYR A 809 -11.31 22.44 24.17
CA TYR A 809 -10.58 23.50 23.47
C TYR A 809 -9.10 23.37 23.74
N VAL A 810 -8.28 23.52 22.69
CA VAL A 810 -6.81 23.50 22.78
C VAL A 810 -6.25 24.75 22.14
N ASN A 811 -5.35 25.43 22.84
CA ASN A 811 -4.68 26.65 22.38
C ASN A 811 -3.15 26.43 22.27
N TYR A 812 -2.66 26.43 21.03
CA TYR A 812 -1.23 26.33 20.72
C TYR A 812 -0.51 27.69 20.78
N GLY A 813 -1.26 28.78 20.91
CA GLY A 813 -0.75 30.15 20.95
C GLY A 813 -0.08 30.47 22.29
N THR A 814 0.68 31.55 22.33
CA THR A 814 1.43 32.04 23.49
C THR A 814 0.64 33.05 24.34
N GLN A 815 -0.65 33.24 24.05
CA GLN A 815 -1.54 34.14 24.77
C GLN A 815 -2.87 33.45 25.04
N ASP A 816 -3.53 33.84 26.16
CA ASP A 816 -4.87 33.38 26.43
C ASP A 816 -5.83 33.87 25.36
N VAL A 817 -6.72 33.01 24.90
CA VAL A 817 -7.75 33.37 23.89
C VAL A 817 -9.13 33.10 24.44
N THR A 818 -10.05 34.04 24.28
CA THR A 818 -11.45 33.85 24.68
C THR A 818 -12.31 33.56 23.45
N VAL A 819 -12.97 32.39 23.44
CA VAL A 819 -13.86 31.92 22.39
C VAL A 819 -15.22 31.65 23.03
N ASN A 820 -16.28 32.28 22.55
CA ASN A 820 -17.64 32.06 23.06
C ASN A 820 -17.78 32.26 24.59
N GLY A 821 -16.99 33.18 25.18
CA GLY A 821 -16.99 33.42 26.61
C GLY A 821 -16.14 32.49 27.45
N ILE A 822 -15.49 31.51 26.83
CA ILE A 822 -14.56 30.54 27.44
C ILE A 822 -13.15 31.02 27.21
N THR A 823 -12.39 31.22 28.27
CA THR A 823 -10.96 31.59 28.17
C THR A 823 -10.11 30.31 28.14
N VAL A 824 -9.43 30.09 27.02
CA VAL A 824 -8.49 28.98 26.83
C VAL A 824 -7.06 29.48 27.10
N PRO A 825 -6.35 28.96 28.12
CA PRO A 825 -5.04 29.46 28.49
C PRO A 825 -4.02 29.26 27.37
N ALA A 826 -3.01 30.14 27.35
CA ALA A 826 -1.86 30.01 26.45
C ALA A 826 -1.16 28.66 26.63
N ARG A 827 -0.82 27.98 25.52
CA ARG A 827 -0.19 26.63 25.54
C ARG A 827 -0.93 25.67 26.47
N GLY A 828 -2.29 25.66 26.39
CA GLY A 828 -3.11 24.89 27.29
C GLY A 828 -4.45 24.48 26.69
N PHE A 829 -5.29 23.97 27.54
CA PHE A 829 -6.61 23.46 27.13
C PHE A 829 -7.70 23.86 28.11
N MET A 830 -8.96 23.69 27.69
CA MET A 830 -10.13 23.86 28.52
C MET A 830 -11.21 22.88 28.11
N ARG A 831 -11.71 22.05 29.02
CA ARG A 831 -12.90 21.21 28.80
C ARG A 831 -14.14 21.89 29.35
N VAL A 832 -15.22 21.85 28.57
CA VAL A 832 -16.55 22.33 28.94
C VAL A 832 -17.52 21.19 28.78
N GLY A 833 -18.24 20.83 29.85
CA GLY A 833 -19.22 19.77 29.82
C GLY A 833 -20.45 20.13 29.01
N GLY A 834 -21.15 19.14 28.44
CA GLY A 834 -22.35 19.31 27.64
C GLY A 834 -23.51 20.02 28.35
N ASP A 835 -23.50 20.06 29.68
CA ASP A 835 -24.49 20.77 30.50
C ASP A 835 -24.13 22.26 30.76
N GLY A 836 -23.05 22.76 30.15
CA GLY A 836 -22.60 24.16 30.29
C GLY A 836 -22.10 24.54 31.70
N LYS A 837 -21.60 23.54 32.47
CA LYS A 837 -21.04 23.73 33.80
C LYS A 837 -19.56 23.49 33.84
#